data_939844936189d8d9452b727e2dd297bf
#
_entry.id   939844936189d8d9452b727e2dd297bf
#
_cell.length_a   1.000
_cell.length_b   1.000
_cell.length_c   1.000
_cell.angle_alpha   90.00
_cell.angle_beta   90.00
_cell.angle_gamma   90.00
#
_symmetry.space_group_name_H-M   'P 1'
#
loop_
_entity.id
_entity.type
_entity.pdbx_description
1 polymer ?
#
loop_
_entity_poly.entity_id
_entity_poly.type
_entity_poly.pdbx_seq_one_letter_code
_entity_poly.pdbx_strand_id
1 'polypeptide(L)'
;MLPLRRSFWPTGQLVNWSNFLSLLLAPLAAVAADKPNIILILADDLGGRDLACFGSKYHETPNLDRLASRGVRLTQAYSASPLCSPTRSSILTGQYPARTGITAPVCHLPTVQLEKSLGKNENGKVRVLVADSVTRLKPDYHTLAEALKVSGYATAHFGKWHLGHNLKAGDTYEPRDQGFDIDWPHTPKAPGPGGGGGYLAPWKFITDPEIKDEAGRHVDERMADEAGKFIRASKGRPFFVNFWLFSVHSPWNARKDYIEYFKQKTDPANPQKNPLYAAMVKSLDDSVGRLLKHLDDSGEADNTIIVFWSDNGGYAYPPKKTDPDGYAEIPATSNLPYRSGKASLYEGGTREPGIVVWPGKVKAGATADFLMQSVDLYPTLLRAGGAASKPDQKVDGLDQTEALLGGASSRDRVFCHFPHGNATRDSVMDGFYAGTYVRKGDWKLLRFYARNDDGSDDLELYDLKNDLGERRNLAKEKPELVKELNGLITDFLKDTEAVIPKLNPNFGKILPKAAAPKKALAPDDLPGGWKNRAGKAAVIEGALHIESKGADSFLGVGAGLTAGKAKLTFKLRAPQAGEGRIALLGAAGGAEMLSVPYRTSGEAVWQTISVELEPKQAASILRLFLPTGSASVDLDDIVLTPAQGAPRRWEF
;
A
#
# COMPACT_ATOMS: atom_id res chain seq x y z
N MET A 1 92.69 20.10 17.33
CA MET A 1 93.67 19.19 16.73
C MET A 1 92.98 18.01 16.14
N LEU A 2 93.25 17.75 14.89
CA LEU A 2 92.90 16.61 14.03
C LEU A 2 91.56 16.63 13.26
N PRO A 3 91.55 16.06 12.03
CA PRO A 3 91.15 16.82 10.87
C PRO A 3 89.90 16.23 10.12
N LEU A 4 89.33 17.06 9.27
CA LEU A 4 88.35 16.80 8.28
C LEU A 4 88.72 15.63 7.35
N ARG A 5 87.78 14.68 7.07
CA ARG A 5 87.78 13.82 5.88
C ARG A 5 86.55 14.13 5.03
N ARG A 6 86.83 14.64 3.86
CA ARG A 6 85.92 14.69 2.71
C ARG A 6 85.70 13.26 2.18
N SER A 7 84.46 12.87 1.87
CA SER A 7 84.20 11.72 1.00
C SER A 7 83.12 12.09 0.00
N PHE A 8 83.40 11.74 -1.21
CA PHE A 8 82.80 11.96 -2.46
C PHE A 8 81.32 11.52 -2.55
N TRP A 9 80.52 12.33 -3.25
CA TRP A 9 79.22 11.95 -3.82
C TRP A 9 79.45 11.44 -5.27
N PRO A 10 78.81 10.33 -5.68
CA PRO A 10 78.66 10.01 -7.10
C PRO A 10 77.35 10.61 -7.64
N THR A 11 77.52 11.16 -8.78
CA THR A 11 76.55 11.82 -9.66
C THR A 11 75.39 10.89 -10.09
N GLY A 12 74.20 11.40 -9.99
CA GLY A 12 73.03 11.38 -10.86
C GLY A 12 72.62 10.12 -11.63
N GLN A 13 71.49 9.58 -11.18
CA GLN A 13 70.51 9.09 -12.13
C GLN A 13 69.10 9.58 -11.66
N LEU A 14 68.49 10.46 -12.45
CA LEU A 14 67.11 10.86 -12.35
C LEU A 14 66.26 9.66 -12.75
N VAL A 15 65.70 8.95 -11.77
CA VAL A 15 64.68 7.94 -12.00
C VAL A 15 63.38 8.67 -12.33
N ASN A 16 62.91 8.47 -13.56
CA ASN A 16 61.72 9.09 -14.10
C ASN A 16 60.47 8.52 -13.42
N TRP A 17 59.88 9.24 -12.47
CA TRP A 17 58.72 8.86 -11.64
C TRP A 17 57.40 8.86 -12.41
N SER A 18 57.39 9.24 -13.72
CA SER A 18 56.19 9.30 -14.53
C SER A 18 55.57 7.92 -14.87
N ASN A 19 56.33 6.83 -14.81
CA ASN A 19 55.85 5.48 -15.13
C ASN A 19 55.30 4.70 -13.93
N PHE A 20 55.51 5.18 -12.69
CA PHE A 20 54.95 4.51 -11.50
C PHE A 20 53.53 4.94 -11.15
N LEU A 21 53.10 6.14 -11.57
CA LEU A 21 51.72 6.59 -11.34
C LEU A 21 50.71 5.94 -12.32
N SER A 22 51.12 5.50 -13.48
CA SER A 22 50.26 4.89 -14.50
C SER A 22 49.89 3.43 -14.19
N LEU A 23 50.68 2.73 -13.36
CA LEU A 23 50.42 1.34 -13.00
C LEU A 23 49.52 1.15 -11.79
N LEU A 24 49.28 2.19 -10.97
CA LEU A 24 48.42 2.12 -9.77
C LEU A 24 46.95 2.54 -10.04
N LEU A 25 46.68 3.16 -11.21
CA LEU A 25 45.31 3.57 -11.61
C LEU A 25 44.59 2.55 -12.48
N ALA A 26 45.32 1.63 -13.13
CA ALA A 26 44.74 0.65 -14.03
C ALA A 26 43.88 -0.45 -13.33
N PRO A 27 44.22 -0.95 -12.13
CA PRO A 27 43.42 -2.00 -11.52
C PRO A 27 42.11 -1.50 -10.87
N LEU A 28 41.95 -0.20 -10.52
CA LEU A 28 40.71 0.31 -9.96
C LEU A 28 39.61 0.50 -11.03
N ALA A 29 39.96 0.84 -12.25
CA ALA A 29 38.98 0.97 -13.34
C ALA A 29 38.50 -0.39 -13.87
N ALA A 30 39.38 -1.42 -13.84
CA ALA A 30 39.02 -2.77 -14.28
C ALA A 30 38.09 -3.49 -13.27
N VAL A 31 38.18 -3.18 -11.96
CA VAL A 31 37.28 -3.77 -10.94
C VAL A 31 35.89 -3.16 -10.97
N ALA A 32 35.75 -1.91 -11.44
CA ALA A 32 34.45 -1.27 -11.60
C ALA A 32 33.66 -1.76 -12.84
N ALA A 33 34.37 -2.29 -13.85
CA ALA A 33 33.76 -2.76 -15.11
C ALA A 33 33.07 -4.13 -15.00
N ASP A 34 33.35 -4.91 -13.93
CA ASP A 34 32.81 -6.27 -13.75
C ASP A 34 31.50 -6.35 -12.92
N LYS A 35 31.06 -5.23 -12.33
CA LYS A 35 29.82 -5.22 -11.54
C LYS A 35 28.60 -5.06 -12.44
N PRO A 36 27.62 -5.98 -12.39
CA PRO A 36 26.41 -5.86 -13.19
C PRO A 36 25.55 -4.69 -12.69
N ASN A 37 24.89 -4.03 -13.62
CA ASN A 37 23.76 -3.16 -13.29
C ASN A 37 22.58 -4.01 -12.77
N ILE A 38 21.70 -3.40 -11.98
CA ILE A 38 20.57 -4.10 -11.39
C ILE A 38 19.29 -3.27 -11.65
N ILE A 39 18.27 -3.91 -12.21
CA ILE A 39 16.92 -3.35 -12.34
C ILE A 39 15.95 -4.28 -11.61
N LEU A 40 15.29 -3.78 -10.57
CA LEU A 40 14.24 -4.48 -9.84
C LEU A 40 12.88 -3.89 -10.19
N ILE A 41 12.12 -4.62 -11.00
CA ILE A 41 10.77 -4.25 -11.43
C ILE A 41 9.77 -4.91 -10.49
N LEU A 42 8.94 -4.11 -9.81
CA LEU A 42 7.91 -4.61 -8.90
C LEU A 42 6.54 -4.13 -9.36
N ALA A 43 5.66 -5.06 -9.72
CA ALA A 43 4.25 -4.78 -9.98
C ALA A 43 3.48 -4.66 -8.66
N ASP A 44 2.36 -3.93 -8.68
CA ASP A 44 1.48 -3.70 -7.52
C ASP A 44 0.15 -4.41 -7.73
N ASP A 45 -0.19 -5.38 -6.89
CA ASP A 45 -1.41 -6.21 -6.95
C ASP A 45 -1.54 -7.09 -8.23
N LEU A 46 -0.44 -7.48 -8.85
CA LEU A 46 -0.46 -8.35 -10.02
C LEU A 46 -0.48 -9.82 -9.60
N GLY A 47 -1.52 -10.55 -10.02
CA GLY A 47 -1.67 -11.97 -9.65
C GLY A 47 -0.68 -12.90 -10.31
N GLY A 48 -0.37 -14.03 -9.64
CA GLY A 48 0.58 -15.04 -10.11
C GLY A 48 0.22 -15.68 -11.46
N ARG A 49 -1.00 -15.44 -11.95
CA ARG A 49 -1.53 -15.96 -13.23
C ARG A 49 -1.90 -14.86 -14.22
N ASP A 50 -1.53 -13.61 -13.97
CA ASP A 50 -1.95 -12.47 -14.78
C ASP A 50 -1.09 -12.23 -16.03
N LEU A 51 0.09 -12.85 -16.14
CA LEU A 51 0.95 -12.76 -17.32
C LEU A 51 0.70 -13.93 -18.29
N ALA A 52 0.81 -13.69 -19.60
CA ALA A 52 0.61 -14.73 -20.61
C ALA A 52 1.64 -15.86 -20.45
N CYS A 53 2.93 -15.55 -20.19
CA CYS A 53 3.97 -16.55 -19.91
C CYS A 53 3.75 -17.32 -18.58
N PHE A 54 2.85 -16.88 -17.70
CA PHE A 54 2.40 -17.58 -16.50
C PHE A 54 1.00 -18.19 -16.65
N GLY A 55 0.41 -18.14 -17.85
CA GLY A 55 -0.77 -18.90 -18.24
C GLY A 55 -2.06 -18.11 -18.36
N SER A 56 -2.05 -16.78 -18.33
CA SER A 56 -3.18 -15.98 -18.75
C SER A 56 -3.48 -16.24 -20.22
N LYS A 57 -4.77 -16.42 -20.52
CA LYS A 57 -5.26 -16.53 -21.91
C LYS A 57 -6.01 -15.28 -22.34
N TYR A 58 -6.18 -14.33 -21.45
CA TYR A 58 -6.90 -13.10 -21.71
C TYR A 58 -5.99 -11.88 -21.71
N HIS A 59 -5.07 -11.77 -20.73
CA HIS A 59 -4.10 -10.69 -20.68
C HIS A 59 -2.98 -10.92 -21.70
N GLU A 60 -2.55 -9.84 -22.34
CA GLU A 60 -1.48 -9.85 -23.34
C GLU A 60 -0.27 -9.09 -22.81
N THR A 61 0.84 -9.81 -22.65
CA THR A 61 2.07 -9.29 -22.02
C THR A 61 3.32 -9.57 -22.85
N PRO A 62 3.36 -9.14 -24.15
CA PRO A 62 4.44 -9.53 -25.07
C PRO A 62 5.84 -9.06 -24.64
N ASN A 63 5.95 -7.94 -23.91
CA ASN A 63 7.23 -7.44 -23.42
C ASN A 63 7.76 -8.25 -22.26
N LEU A 64 6.87 -8.62 -21.30
CA LEU A 64 7.20 -9.50 -20.19
C LEU A 64 7.44 -10.94 -20.64
N ASP A 65 6.70 -11.42 -21.65
CA ASP A 65 6.94 -12.73 -22.27
C ASP A 65 8.32 -12.77 -22.94
N ARG A 66 8.71 -11.69 -23.63
CA ARG A 66 10.08 -11.53 -24.18
C ARG A 66 11.13 -11.45 -23.09
N LEU A 67 10.86 -10.75 -21.97
CA LEU A 67 11.77 -10.74 -20.81
C LEU A 67 11.93 -12.15 -20.25
N ALA A 68 10.85 -12.90 -20.08
CA ALA A 68 10.87 -14.29 -19.60
C ALA A 68 11.67 -15.21 -20.55
N SER A 69 11.61 -14.97 -21.85
CA SER A 69 12.39 -15.74 -22.83
C SER A 69 13.90 -15.47 -22.76
N ARG A 70 14.34 -14.35 -22.20
CA ARG A 70 15.75 -13.97 -22.00
C ARG A 70 16.32 -14.48 -20.67
N GLY A 71 15.47 -14.97 -19.75
CA GLY A 71 15.86 -15.36 -18.40
C GLY A 71 15.22 -16.66 -17.93
N VAL A 72 15.05 -16.76 -16.62
CA VAL A 72 14.40 -17.89 -15.95
C VAL A 72 13.07 -17.43 -15.32
N ARG A 73 12.01 -18.21 -15.56
CA ARG A 73 10.72 -18.08 -14.87
C ARG A 73 10.72 -18.92 -13.61
N LEU A 74 10.35 -18.32 -12.49
CA LEU A 74 10.23 -19.00 -11.21
C LEU A 74 8.76 -19.42 -11.00
N THR A 75 8.48 -20.72 -10.90
CA THR A 75 7.12 -21.24 -10.70
C THR A 75 6.70 -21.22 -9.24
N GLN A 76 7.66 -21.03 -8.33
CA GLN A 76 7.47 -21.02 -6.88
C GLN A 76 8.06 -19.75 -6.24
N ALA A 77 7.77 -18.60 -6.86
CA ALA A 77 8.08 -17.29 -6.32
C ALA A 77 7.00 -16.85 -5.35
N TYR A 78 7.39 -16.35 -4.17
CA TYR A 78 6.46 -15.92 -3.11
C TYR A 78 6.75 -14.52 -2.63
N SER A 79 5.70 -13.74 -2.38
CA SER A 79 5.81 -12.54 -1.55
C SER A 79 5.89 -12.91 -0.06
N ALA A 80 6.54 -12.09 0.77
CA ALA A 80 6.64 -12.31 2.21
C ALA A 80 5.36 -11.90 2.97
N SER A 81 4.43 -11.27 2.28
CA SER A 81 3.13 -10.85 2.81
C SER A 81 2.10 -10.78 1.68
N PRO A 82 0.80 -10.98 1.94
CA PRO A 82 -0.25 -10.76 0.96
C PRO A 82 -0.60 -9.28 0.76
N LEU A 83 0.28 -8.34 1.17
CA LEU A 83 0.07 -6.88 1.14
C LEU A 83 1.34 -6.11 0.78
N CYS A 84 1.15 -4.90 0.20
CA CYS A 84 2.17 -4.05 -0.41
C CYS A 84 3.34 -3.67 0.52
N SER A 85 3.11 -2.77 1.52
CA SER A 85 4.17 -2.23 2.38
C SER A 85 5.00 -3.32 3.08
N PRO A 86 4.38 -4.39 3.63
CA PRO A 86 5.13 -5.48 4.24
C PRO A 86 6.12 -6.15 3.27
N THR A 87 5.65 -6.50 2.07
CA THR A 87 6.53 -7.13 1.07
C THR A 87 7.62 -6.16 0.60
N ARG A 88 7.30 -4.89 0.38
CA ARG A 88 8.28 -3.86 -0.01
C ARG A 88 9.36 -3.68 1.06
N SER A 89 8.99 -3.70 2.35
CA SER A 89 9.97 -3.67 3.45
C SER A 89 10.87 -4.91 3.43
N SER A 90 10.32 -6.10 3.15
CA SER A 90 11.09 -7.34 3.10
C SER A 90 12.14 -7.35 1.98
N ILE A 91 11.80 -6.79 0.82
CA ILE A 91 12.72 -6.66 -0.33
C ILE A 91 13.90 -5.73 0.02
N LEU A 92 13.63 -4.61 0.67
CA LEU A 92 14.68 -3.62 0.97
C LEU A 92 15.56 -4.01 2.15
N THR A 93 15.08 -4.81 3.10
CA THR A 93 15.81 -5.11 4.33
C THR A 93 16.30 -6.55 4.43
N GLY A 94 15.79 -7.46 3.59
CA GLY A 94 16.02 -8.88 3.71
C GLY A 94 15.38 -9.51 4.95
N GLN A 95 14.42 -8.82 5.59
CA GLN A 95 13.77 -9.26 6.82
C GLN A 95 12.29 -9.56 6.61
N TYR A 96 11.76 -10.56 7.32
CA TYR A 96 10.33 -10.82 7.31
C TYR A 96 9.52 -9.63 7.88
N PRO A 97 8.32 -9.36 7.33
CA PRO A 97 7.38 -8.37 7.89
C PRO A 97 7.07 -8.58 9.38
N ALA A 98 7.06 -9.83 9.83
CA ALA A 98 6.93 -10.18 11.24
C ALA A 98 8.03 -9.58 12.12
N ARG A 99 9.27 -9.50 11.60
CA ARG A 99 10.43 -8.90 12.29
C ARG A 99 10.40 -7.38 12.21
N THR A 100 10.23 -6.80 11.02
CA THR A 100 10.20 -5.34 10.84
C THR A 100 9.01 -4.68 11.54
N GLY A 101 7.92 -5.43 11.76
CA GLY A 101 6.67 -4.92 12.31
C GLY A 101 5.81 -4.17 11.28
N ILE A 102 6.30 -3.95 10.04
CA ILE A 102 5.48 -3.42 8.94
C ILE A 102 4.65 -4.59 8.41
N THR A 103 3.44 -4.75 8.92
CA THR A 103 2.56 -5.90 8.63
C THR A 103 1.29 -5.52 7.89
N ALA A 104 1.01 -4.21 7.74
CA ALA A 104 -0.13 -3.67 7.01
C ALA A 104 0.29 -2.49 6.12
N PRO A 105 -0.48 -2.16 5.06
CA PRO A 105 -0.18 -1.06 4.14
C PRO A 105 -0.59 0.30 4.72
N VAL A 106 -0.05 0.67 5.88
CA VAL A 106 -0.42 1.88 6.66
C VAL A 106 0.67 2.95 6.67
N CYS A 107 1.73 2.76 5.88
CA CYS A 107 2.89 3.67 5.90
C CYS A 107 2.60 5.06 5.30
N HIS A 108 1.44 5.27 4.70
CA HIS A 108 0.94 6.56 4.22
C HIS A 108 0.20 7.38 5.28
N LEU A 109 -0.12 6.78 6.43
CA LEU A 109 -0.86 7.46 7.49
C LEU A 109 -0.01 8.55 8.17
N PRO A 110 -0.64 9.63 8.67
CA PRO A 110 0.08 10.70 9.36
C PRO A 110 0.60 10.28 10.75
N THR A 111 0.15 9.15 11.29
CA THR A 111 0.62 8.64 12.57
C THR A 111 1.99 7.98 12.43
N VAL A 112 2.96 8.37 13.23
CA VAL A 112 4.26 7.70 13.33
C VAL A 112 4.19 6.69 14.46
N GLN A 113 4.26 5.41 14.11
CA GLN A 113 4.37 4.28 15.02
C GLN A 113 5.58 3.46 14.59
N LEU A 114 6.60 3.40 15.42
CA LEU A 114 7.86 2.72 15.13
C LEU A 114 7.99 1.38 15.83
N GLU A 115 7.10 1.08 16.77
CA GLU A 115 7.09 -0.19 17.49
C GLU A 115 5.82 -0.98 17.19
N LYS A 116 6.01 -2.27 16.95
CA LYS A 116 4.91 -3.22 16.75
C LYS A 116 4.23 -3.54 18.09
N SER A 117 2.91 -3.64 18.11
CA SER A 117 2.14 -3.97 19.31
C SER A 117 0.87 -4.74 18.97
N LEU A 118 0.27 -5.36 19.98
CA LEU A 118 -1.08 -5.90 19.84
C LEU A 118 -2.08 -4.75 19.96
N GLY A 119 -2.98 -4.64 19.00
CA GLY A 119 -4.02 -3.61 18.98
C GLY A 119 -4.99 -3.74 20.16
N LYS A 120 -5.47 -2.60 20.63
CA LYS A 120 -6.39 -2.46 21.76
C LYS A 120 -7.85 -2.32 21.34
N ASN A 121 -8.23 -2.92 20.20
CA ASN A 121 -9.62 -2.83 19.73
C ASN A 121 -10.53 -3.71 20.59
N GLU A 122 -11.05 -3.14 21.68
CA GLU A 122 -11.87 -3.85 22.67
C GLU A 122 -13.35 -3.91 22.32
N ASN A 123 -13.76 -3.44 21.13
CA ASN A 123 -15.17 -3.51 20.77
C ASN A 123 -15.61 -4.97 20.59
N GLY A 124 -16.80 -5.31 21.09
CA GLY A 124 -17.32 -6.68 21.06
C GLY A 124 -17.65 -7.22 19.65
N LYS A 125 -17.50 -6.44 18.61
CA LYS A 125 -17.80 -6.81 17.21
C LYS A 125 -16.66 -7.53 16.51
N VAL A 126 -15.41 -7.31 16.93
CA VAL A 126 -14.24 -7.98 16.35
C VAL A 126 -13.85 -9.18 17.18
N ARG A 127 -13.69 -10.33 16.52
CA ARG A 127 -13.35 -11.59 17.19
C ARG A 127 -11.90 -11.63 17.66
N VAL A 128 -10.98 -11.06 16.88
CA VAL A 128 -9.55 -11.18 17.09
C VAL A 128 -8.93 -9.79 17.28
N LEU A 129 -8.14 -9.61 18.33
CA LEU A 129 -7.25 -8.47 18.48
C LEU A 129 -6.08 -8.67 17.53
N VAL A 130 -5.97 -7.80 16.53
CA VAL A 130 -4.93 -7.85 15.49
C VAL A 130 -3.73 -6.98 15.87
N ALA A 131 -2.62 -7.12 15.15
CA ALA A 131 -1.45 -6.29 15.37
C ALA A 131 -1.69 -4.83 14.95
N ASP A 132 -1.08 -3.89 15.68
CA ASP A 132 -0.82 -2.55 15.20
C ASP A 132 0.49 -2.57 14.40
N SER A 133 0.41 -2.21 13.14
CA SER A 133 1.57 -2.21 12.24
C SER A 133 2.47 -1.00 12.47
N VAL A 134 3.77 -1.19 12.37
CA VAL A 134 4.74 -0.12 12.20
C VAL A 134 4.41 0.67 10.92
N THR A 135 4.48 2.00 10.98
CA THR A 135 4.03 2.90 9.89
C THR A 135 5.18 3.54 9.11
N ARG A 136 6.43 3.23 9.45
CA ARG A 136 7.63 3.79 8.80
C ARG A 136 8.73 2.73 8.73
N LEU A 137 9.44 2.68 7.60
CA LEU A 137 10.70 1.95 7.54
C LEU A 137 11.71 2.72 8.39
N LYS A 138 12.20 2.07 9.46
CA LYS A 138 13.15 2.72 10.38
C LYS A 138 14.47 3.00 9.68
N PRO A 139 15.13 4.14 9.96
CA PRO A 139 16.44 4.46 9.36
C PRO A 139 17.58 3.55 9.86
N ASP A 140 17.35 2.76 10.91
CA ASP A 140 18.34 1.81 11.44
C ASP A 140 18.59 0.63 10.51
N TYR A 141 17.62 0.31 9.63
CA TYR A 141 17.79 -0.74 8.63
C TYR A 141 18.80 -0.31 7.56
N HIS A 142 19.70 -1.21 7.22
CA HIS A 142 20.59 -1.05 6.07
C HIS A 142 19.88 -1.61 4.84
N THR A 143 19.33 -0.72 4.04
CA THR A 143 18.54 -1.09 2.87
C THR A 143 19.40 -1.63 1.73
N LEU A 144 18.77 -2.34 0.79
CA LEU A 144 19.43 -2.80 -0.44
C LEU A 144 20.07 -1.62 -1.21
N ALA A 145 19.41 -0.47 -1.25
CA ALA A 145 19.93 0.72 -1.93
C ALA A 145 21.16 1.28 -1.21
N GLU A 146 21.15 1.39 0.12
CA GLU A 146 22.30 1.86 0.90
C GLU A 146 23.51 0.94 0.71
N ALA A 147 23.31 -0.38 0.79
CA ALA A 147 24.37 -1.36 0.63
C ALA A 147 25.01 -1.31 -0.77
N LEU A 148 24.20 -1.20 -1.82
CA LEU A 148 24.67 -1.04 -3.18
C LEU A 148 25.37 0.32 -3.39
N LYS A 149 24.83 1.39 -2.83
CA LYS A 149 25.42 2.74 -2.90
C LYS A 149 26.81 2.77 -2.27
N VAL A 150 27.00 2.19 -1.08
CA VAL A 150 28.31 2.04 -0.44
C VAL A 150 29.28 1.23 -1.32
N SER A 151 28.75 0.28 -2.11
CA SER A 151 29.52 -0.51 -3.07
C SER A 151 29.77 0.19 -4.40
N GLY A 152 29.42 1.48 -4.54
CA GLY A 152 29.73 2.32 -5.69
C GLY A 152 28.63 2.45 -6.74
N TYR A 153 27.43 1.89 -6.49
CA TYR A 153 26.29 2.03 -7.40
C TYR A 153 25.70 3.44 -7.40
N ALA A 154 25.26 3.92 -8.55
CA ALA A 154 24.25 4.97 -8.64
C ALA A 154 22.88 4.35 -8.35
N THR A 155 22.04 5.00 -7.54
CA THR A 155 20.79 4.40 -7.06
C THR A 155 19.59 5.26 -7.39
N ALA A 156 18.51 4.67 -7.92
CA ALA A 156 17.30 5.41 -8.21
C ALA A 156 16.04 4.62 -7.85
N HIS A 157 15.07 5.32 -7.26
CA HIS A 157 13.72 4.82 -7.02
C HIS A 157 12.75 5.50 -7.97
N PHE A 158 11.95 4.69 -8.66
CA PHE A 158 10.88 5.16 -9.52
C PHE A 158 9.56 4.52 -9.10
N GLY A 159 8.58 5.36 -8.71
CA GLY A 159 7.21 4.95 -8.48
C GLY A 159 6.77 4.84 -7.03
N LYS A 160 6.01 3.80 -6.69
CA LYS A 160 5.36 3.63 -5.39
C LYS A 160 6.36 3.29 -4.29
N TRP A 161 6.51 4.20 -3.31
CA TRP A 161 7.31 3.94 -2.11
C TRP A 161 6.55 3.13 -1.06
N HIS A 162 5.56 3.71 -0.44
CA HIS A 162 4.65 3.13 0.56
C HIS A 162 5.35 2.53 1.80
N LEU A 163 6.52 3.08 2.21
CA LEU A 163 7.29 2.68 3.39
C LEU A 163 7.50 3.81 4.39
N GLY A 164 6.88 4.95 4.17
CA GLY A 164 6.93 6.10 5.05
C GLY A 164 6.98 7.42 4.30
N HIS A 165 6.88 8.51 5.06
CA HIS A 165 7.07 9.87 4.58
C HIS A 165 7.44 10.77 5.75
N ASN A 166 8.12 11.85 5.45
CA ASN A 166 8.54 12.84 6.43
C ASN A 166 7.36 13.75 6.78
N LEU A 167 7.13 13.99 8.07
CA LEU A 167 6.08 14.87 8.59
C LEU A 167 6.66 16.19 9.10
N LYS A 168 7.93 16.20 9.47
CA LYS A 168 8.65 17.36 10.01
C LYS A 168 10.13 17.32 9.59
N ALA A 169 10.81 18.46 9.74
CA ALA A 169 12.26 18.52 9.52
C ALA A 169 13.00 17.55 10.45
N GLY A 170 13.94 16.80 9.88
CA GLY A 170 14.72 15.78 10.58
C GLY A 170 14.14 14.37 10.54
N ASP A 171 12.94 14.16 10.02
CA ASP A 171 12.46 12.83 9.69
C ASP A 171 13.26 12.25 8.50
N THR A 172 13.41 10.92 8.46
CA THR A 172 14.27 10.21 7.49
C THR A 172 13.59 8.93 6.98
N TYR A 173 12.40 9.06 6.40
CA TYR A 173 11.56 7.93 5.98
C TYR A 173 11.29 7.87 4.48
N GLU A 174 11.84 8.81 3.71
CA GLU A 174 11.62 8.90 2.27
C GLU A 174 12.67 8.12 1.47
N PRO A 175 12.47 7.82 0.17
CA PRO A 175 13.43 7.03 -0.62
C PRO A 175 14.87 7.58 -0.56
N ARG A 176 15.03 8.89 -0.61
CA ARG A 176 16.36 9.52 -0.55
C ARG A 176 17.06 9.31 0.80
N ASP A 177 16.28 9.21 1.87
CA ASP A 177 16.81 8.94 3.21
C ASP A 177 17.21 7.47 3.38
N GLN A 178 16.73 6.60 2.48
CA GLN A 178 16.94 5.16 2.48
C GLN A 178 17.89 4.69 1.36
N GLY A 179 18.82 5.58 0.95
CA GLY A 179 19.93 5.23 0.06
C GLY A 179 19.75 5.53 -1.42
N PHE A 180 18.62 6.07 -1.87
CA PHE A 180 18.42 6.42 -3.27
C PHE A 180 18.93 7.83 -3.60
N ASP A 181 19.69 7.98 -4.69
CA ASP A 181 20.14 9.28 -5.21
C ASP A 181 18.98 10.01 -5.92
N ILE A 182 18.11 9.25 -6.59
CA ILE A 182 16.93 9.75 -7.31
C ILE A 182 15.67 9.13 -6.71
N ASP A 183 14.62 9.96 -6.59
CA ASP A 183 13.27 9.58 -6.25
C ASP A 183 12.32 10.30 -7.21
N TRP A 184 11.66 9.55 -8.12
CA TRP A 184 10.77 10.09 -9.11
C TRP A 184 9.56 9.17 -9.41
N PRO A 185 8.33 9.69 -9.52
CA PRO A 185 7.91 10.96 -8.95
C PRO A 185 7.99 10.91 -7.43
N HIS A 186 8.30 12.02 -6.79
CA HIS A 186 8.34 12.06 -5.34
C HIS A 186 6.93 11.92 -4.76
N THR A 187 6.55 10.70 -4.39
CA THR A 187 5.21 10.37 -3.87
C THR A 187 5.24 9.47 -2.62
N PRO A 188 6.14 9.70 -1.64
CA PRO A 188 6.32 8.77 -0.52
C PRO A 188 5.08 8.63 0.36
N LYS A 189 4.21 9.66 0.40
CA LYS A 189 2.93 9.69 1.11
C LYS A 189 1.78 9.04 0.32
N ALA A 190 1.92 8.93 -1.01
CA ALA A 190 0.86 8.40 -1.86
C ALA A 190 1.01 6.88 -2.04
N PRO A 191 0.07 6.06 -1.53
CA PRO A 191 0.14 4.61 -1.69
C PRO A 191 -0.16 4.14 -3.12
N GLY A 192 -0.70 5.02 -3.96
CA GLY A 192 -1.06 4.72 -5.35
C GLY A 192 -1.82 5.88 -5.98
N PRO A 193 -2.33 5.73 -7.20
CA PRO A 193 -3.00 6.77 -7.98
C PRO A 193 -4.43 7.05 -7.47
N GLY A 194 -4.59 7.27 -6.16
CA GLY A 194 -5.85 7.64 -5.50
C GLY A 194 -6.24 9.09 -5.71
N GLY A 195 -7.35 9.51 -5.09
CA GLY A 195 -7.75 10.92 -5.03
C GLY A 195 -8.34 11.50 -6.31
N GLY A 196 -8.78 10.65 -7.27
CA GLY A 196 -9.51 11.07 -8.49
C GLY A 196 -8.63 11.52 -9.65
N GLY A 197 -7.32 11.22 -9.62
CA GLY A 197 -6.40 11.46 -10.75
C GLY A 197 -6.21 10.23 -11.62
N GLY A 198 -6.15 9.05 -11.00
CA GLY A 198 -5.89 7.81 -11.72
C GLY A 198 -4.50 7.75 -12.36
N TYR A 199 -4.33 6.78 -13.26
CA TYR A 199 -3.06 6.50 -13.94
C TYR A 199 -2.77 7.39 -15.12
N LEU A 200 -3.80 8.02 -15.69
CA LEU A 200 -3.68 8.84 -16.89
C LEU A 200 -3.52 10.31 -16.53
N ALA A 201 -2.59 11.00 -17.23
CA ALA A 201 -2.36 12.43 -17.02
C ALA A 201 -3.62 13.28 -17.32
N PRO A 202 -3.84 14.37 -16.57
CA PRO A 202 -3.02 14.96 -15.53
C PRO A 202 -3.14 14.19 -14.18
N TRP A 203 -2.01 13.87 -13.57
CA TRP A 203 -1.96 13.07 -12.33
C TRP A 203 -2.14 13.94 -11.08
N LYS A 204 -3.27 13.81 -10.40
CA LYS A 204 -3.57 14.60 -9.19
C LYS A 204 -2.80 14.15 -7.94
N PHE A 205 -2.28 12.92 -7.93
CA PHE A 205 -1.50 12.41 -6.79
C PHE A 205 -0.01 12.81 -6.85
N ILE A 206 0.46 13.27 -8.01
CA ILE A 206 1.78 13.87 -8.19
C ILE A 206 1.64 15.35 -7.91
N THR A 207 2.25 15.82 -6.82
CA THR A 207 2.11 17.20 -6.34
C THR A 207 3.20 18.15 -6.87
N ASP A 208 4.22 17.62 -7.54
CA ASP A 208 5.27 18.41 -8.15
C ASP A 208 4.71 19.19 -9.37
N PRO A 209 4.66 20.54 -9.32
CA PRO A 209 4.09 21.37 -10.38
C PRO A 209 4.91 21.35 -11.68
N GLU A 210 6.19 20.95 -11.62
CA GLU A 210 7.06 20.83 -12.79
C GLU A 210 6.78 19.57 -13.61
N ILE A 211 6.13 18.57 -13.02
CA ILE A 211 5.77 17.32 -13.69
C ILE A 211 4.46 17.51 -14.44
N LYS A 212 4.57 17.87 -15.72
CA LYS A 212 3.42 17.98 -16.64
C LYS A 212 3.59 17.00 -17.79
N ASP A 213 2.48 16.48 -18.27
CA ASP A 213 2.47 15.58 -19.41
C ASP A 213 1.20 15.73 -20.24
N GLU A 214 1.24 15.17 -21.47
CA GLU A 214 0.09 15.16 -22.37
C GLU A 214 -1.08 14.38 -21.75
N ALA A 215 -2.28 14.90 -21.93
CA ALA A 215 -3.48 14.26 -21.42
C ALA A 215 -3.60 12.80 -21.94
N GLY A 216 -3.92 11.89 -21.02
CA GLY A 216 -4.06 10.48 -21.33
C GLY A 216 -2.75 9.66 -21.32
N ARG A 217 -1.60 10.27 -21.07
CA ARG A 217 -0.35 9.52 -20.90
C ARG A 217 -0.35 8.75 -19.59
N HIS A 218 0.08 7.49 -19.63
CA HIS A 218 0.15 6.63 -18.43
C HIS A 218 1.37 6.99 -17.57
N VAL A 219 1.21 7.05 -16.25
CA VAL A 219 2.28 7.45 -15.32
C VAL A 219 3.48 6.51 -15.36
N ASP A 220 3.25 5.20 -15.47
CA ASP A 220 4.33 4.21 -15.49
C ASP A 220 5.15 4.30 -16.79
N GLU A 221 4.53 4.69 -17.92
CA GLU A 221 5.28 5.00 -19.16
C GLU A 221 6.21 6.21 -18.97
N ARG A 222 5.73 7.25 -18.30
CA ARG A 222 6.57 8.41 -17.98
C ARG A 222 7.69 8.03 -17.02
N MET A 223 7.43 7.18 -16.03
CA MET A 223 8.46 6.65 -15.15
C MET A 223 9.56 5.91 -15.92
N ALA A 224 9.18 5.12 -16.93
CA ALA A 224 10.16 4.41 -17.77
C ALA A 224 11.09 5.38 -18.53
N ASP A 225 10.57 6.54 -18.98
CA ASP A 225 11.41 7.57 -19.63
C ASP A 225 12.39 8.20 -18.64
N GLU A 226 11.94 8.52 -17.42
CA GLU A 226 12.82 9.08 -16.40
C GLU A 226 13.89 8.07 -15.96
N ALA A 227 13.52 6.79 -15.81
CA ALA A 227 14.48 5.71 -15.58
C ALA A 227 15.48 5.58 -16.74
N GLY A 228 15.02 5.71 -17.98
CA GLY A 228 15.88 5.72 -19.16
C GLY A 228 16.89 6.89 -19.17
N LYS A 229 16.49 8.08 -18.71
CA LYS A 229 17.42 9.21 -18.54
C LYS A 229 18.49 8.89 -17.48
N PHE A 230 18.08 8.32 -16.35
CA PHE A 230 18.99 7.91 -15.29
C PHE A 230 19.99 6.84 -15.76
N ILE A 231 19.52 5.80 -16.47
CA ILE A 231 20.39 4.75 -17.04
C ILE A 231 21.47 5.36 -17.93
N ARG A 232 21.09 6.25 -18.86
CA ARG A 232 22.06 6.93 -19.74
C ARG A 232 23.04 7.82 -18.98
N ALA A 233 22.57 8.52 -17.95
CA ALA A 233 23.42 9.37 -17.10
C ALA A 233 24.39 8.56 -16.22
N SER A 234 24.11 7.29 -15.98
CA SER A 234 24.93 6.39 -15.17
C SER A 234 26.00 5.63 -15.98
N LYS A 235 26.13 5.90 -17.28
CA LYS A 235 27.09 5.20 -18.15
C LYS A 235 28.51 5.25 -17.58
N GLY A 236 29.15 4.07 -17.50
CA GLY A 236 30.49 3.90 -16.92
C GLY A 236 30.52 3.75 -15.41
N ARG A 237 29.35 3.68 -14.76
CA ARG A 237 29.19 3.40 -13.34
C ARG A 237 28.06 2.39 -13.15
N PRO A 238 28.20 1.35 -12.31
CA PRO A 238 27.11 0.44 -12.04
C PRO A 238 25.92 1.17 -11.43
N PHE A 239 24.71 0.79 -11.81
CA PHE A 239 23.49 1.40 -11.30
C PHE A 239 22.52 0.36 -10.72
N PHE A 240 21.73 0.81 -9.75
CA PHE A 240 20.57 0.11 -9.21
C PHE A 240 19.31 0.95 -9.48
N VAL A 241 18.41 0.42 -10.28
CA VAL A 241 17.08 0.99 -10.55
C VAL A 241 16.02 0.16 -9.81
N ASN A 242 15.37 0.78 -8.85
CA ASN A 242 14.20 0.26 -8.17
C ASN A 242 12.95 0.79 -8.89
N PHE A 243 12.40 0.01 -9.85
CA PHE A 243 11.28 0.39 -10.70
C PHE A 243 9.98 -0.22 -10.18
N TRP A 244 9.36 0.45 -9.22
CA TRP A 244 8.18 -0.01 -8.52
C TRP A 244 6.91 0.63 -9.09
N LEU A 245 6.29 -0.08 -10.00
CA LEU A 245 5.10 0.36 -10.73
C LEU A 245 3.93 0.67 -9.78
N PHE A 246 3.08 1.60 -10.19
CA PHE A 246 1.77 1.80 -9.56
C PHE A 246 0.74 0.80 -10.08
N SER A 247 0.92 0.31 -11.32
CA SER A 247 0.04 -0.69 -11.94
C SER A 247 0.24 -2.07 -11.29
N VAL A 248 -0.84 -2.82 -11.04
CA VAL A 248 -2.24 -2.63 -11.49
C VAL A 248 -3.19 -2.35 -10.30
N HIS A 249 -2.73 -1.62 -9.29
CA HIS A 249 -3.48 -1.33 -8.07
C HIS A 249 -4.74 -0.49 -8.34
N SER A 250 -5.79 -0.66 -7.55
CA SER A 250 -6.97 0.21 -7.59
C SER A 250 -6.65 1.65 -7.08
N PRO A 251 -7.42 2.69 -7.49
CA PRO A 251 -8.60 2.67 -8.37
C PRO A 251 -8.19 2.41 -9.82
N TRP A 252 -8.90 1.49 -10.47
CA TRP A 252 -8.56 1.10 -11.84
C TRP A 252 -8.91 2.20 -12.83
N ASN A 253 -7.96 2.51 -13.70
CA ASN A 253 -8.10 3.55 -14.72
C ASN A 253 -7.11 3.25 -15.85
N ALA A 254 -7.59 3.03 -17.05
CA ALA A 254 -6.79 2.66 -18.20
C ALA A 254 -7.20 3.42 -19.46
N ARG A 255 -6.39 3.33 -20.50
CA ARG A 255 -6.66 3.92 -21.81
C ARG A 255 -7.93 3.31 -22.39
N LYS A 256 -8.82 4.15 -22.93
CA LYS A 256 -10.11 3.72 -23.49
C LYS A 256 -9.96 2.77 -24.69
N ASP A 257 -8.96 3.01 -25.54
CA ASP A 257 -8.67 2.15 -26.69
C ASP A 257 -8.28 0.73 -26.27
N TYR A 258 -7.53 0.57 -25.17
CA TYR A 258 -7.22 -0.73 -24.61
C TYR A 258 -8.44 -1.42 -23.99
N ILE A 259 -9.28 -0.67 -23.27
CA ILE A 259 -10.53 -1.20 -22.71
C ILE A 259 -11.42 -1.74 -23.83
N GLU A 260 -11.64 -0.95 -24.90
CA GLU A 260 -12.46 -1.37 -26.04
C GLU A 260 -11.86 -2.59 -26.77
N TYR A 261 -10.55 -2.65 -26.92
CA TYR A 261 -9.87 -3.81 -27.48
C TYR A 261 -10.16 -5.10 -26.68
N PHE A 262 -10.01 -5.06 -25.34
CA PHE A 262 -10.25 -6.23 -24.50
C PHE A 262 -11.74 -6.60 -24.35
N LYS A 263 -12.67 -5.64 -24.46
CA LYS A 263 -14.09 -5.92 -24.54
C LYS A 263 -14.45 -6.87 -25.69
N GLN A 264 -13.84 -6.65 -26.85
CA GLN A 264 -14.09 -7.48 -28.04
C GLN A 264 -13.53 -8.90 -27.90
N LYS A 265 -12.59 -9.12 -26.97
CA LYS A 265 -11.94 -10.41 -26.70
C LYS A 265 -12.51 -11.13 -25.48
N THR A 266 -13.49 -10.56 -24.80
CA THR A 266 -14.04 -11.14 -23.58
C THR A 266 -14.74 -12.46 -23.87
N ASP A 267 -14.25 -13.54 -23.27
CA ASP A 267 -14.91 -14.84 -23.20
C ASP A 267 -15.59 -14.97 -21.84
N PRO A 268 -16.93 -15.10 -21.78
CA PRO A 268 -17.65 -15.27 -20.52
C PRO A 268 -17.21 -16.49 -19.69
N ALA A 269 -16.71 -17.53 -20.36
CA ALA A 269 -16.21 -18.75 -19.71
C ALA A 269 -14.80 -18.57 -19.11
N ASN A 270 -14.04 -17.55 -19.54
CA ASN A 270 -12.73 -17.28 -18.99
C ASN A 270 -12.86 -16.64 -17.58
N PRO A 271 -12.22 -17.20 -16.54
CA PRO A 271 -12.25 -16.60 -15.21
C PRO A 271 -11.61 -15.20 -15.18
N GLN A 272 -10.64 -14.91 -16.06
CA GLN A 272 -10.08 -13.58 -16.31
C GLN A 272 -10.87 -12.97 -17.48
N LYS A 273 -11.72 -12.00 -17.19
CA LYS A 273 -12.61 -11.40 -18.20
C LYS A 273 -12.95 -9.93 -17.96
N ASN A 274 -12.21 -9.26 -17.07
CA ASN A 274 -12.39 -7.83 -16.80
C ASN A 274 -11.56 -7.01 -17.79
N PRO A 275 -12.19 -6.31 -18.77
CA PRO A 275 -11.44 -5.59 -19.81
C PRO A 275 -10.70 -4.36 -19.26
N LEU A 276 -11.20 -3.73 -18.20
CA LEU A 276 -10.51 -2.61 -17.56
C LEU A 276 -9.21 -3.07 -16.92
N TYR A 277 -9.23 -4.17 -16.17
CA TYR A 277 -8.03 -4.73 -15.57
C TYR A 277 -7.04 -5.24 -16.63
N ALA A 278 -7.53 -5.91 -17.68
CA ALA A 278 -6.68 -6.34 -18.80
C ALA A 278 -5.99 -5.15 -19.50
N ALA A 279 -6.69 -4.03 -19.66
CA ALA A 279 -6.13 -2.80 -20.18
C ALA A 279 -5.03 -2.21 -19.28
N MET A 280 -5.16 -2.34 -17.95
CA MET A 280 -4.11 -1.94 -17.01
C MET A 280 -2.90 -2.87 -17.06
N VAL A 281 -3.10 -4.19 -17.17
CA VAL A 281 -2.00 -5.15 -17.37
C VAL A 281 -1.24 -4.86 -18.67
N LYS A 282 -1.97 -4.50 -19.74
CA LYS A 282 -1.32 -4.08 -20.98
C LYS A 282 -0.50 -2.80 -20.80
N SER A 283 -1.01 -1.80 -20.10
CA SER A 283 -0.26 -0.56 -19.81
C SER A 283 0.99 -0.82 -18.98
N LEU A 284 0.91 -1.75 -18.02
CA LEU A 284 2.07 -2.24 -17.26
C LEU A 284 3.11 -2.85 -18.20
N ASP A 285 2.69 -3.77 -19.07
CA ASP A 285 3.57 -4.45 -20.02
C ASP A 285 4.26 -3.47 -20.99
N ASP A 286 3.50 -2.50 -21.52
CA ASP A 286 4.03 -1.45 -22.40
C ASP A 286 5.07 -0.58 -21.66
N SER A 287 4.82 -0.27 -20.38
CA SER A 287 5.76 0.51 -19.55
C SER A 287 7.06 -0.24 -19.30
N VAL A 288 6.97 -1.55 -19.02
CA VAL A 288 8.15 -2.42 -18.91
C VAL A 288 8.87 -2.50 -20.25
N GLY A 289 8.15 -2.69 -21.35
CA GLY A 289 8.73 -2.69 -22.71
C GLY A 289 9.50 -1.41 -23.03
N ARG A 290 8.97 -0.26 -22.60
CA ARG A 290 9.62 1.05 -22.76
C ARG A 290 10.91 1.16 -21.94
N LEU A 291 10.89 0.71 -20.69
CA LEU A 291 12.10 0.65 -19.84
C LEU A 291 13.17 -0.24 -20.46
N LEU A 292 12.80 -1.44 -20.92
CA LEU A 292 13.72 -2.38 -21.57
C LEU A 292 14.29 -1.80 -22.85
N LYS A 293 13.49 -1.07 -23.64
CA LYS A 293 14.00 -0.37 -24.83
C LYS A 293 15.04 0.70 -24.46
N HIS A 294 14.82 1.49 -23.41
CA HIS A 294 15.83 2.46 -22.96
C HIS A 294 17.12 1.78 -22.51
N LEU A 295 17.02 0.62 -21.86
CA LEU A 295 18.18 -0.18 -21.47
C LEU A 295 18.93 -0.72 -22.71
N ASP A 296 18.20 -1.30 -23.68
CA ASP A 296 18.79 -1.80 -24.93
C ASP A 296 19.48 -0.66 -25.70
N ASP A 297 18.82 0.51 -25.83
CA ASP A 297 19.37 1.72 -26.52
C ASP A 297 20.62 2.29 -25.81
N SER A 298 20.79 2.06 -24.51
CA SER A 298 21.96 2.49 -23.74
C SER A 298 23.22 1.63 -23.98
N GLY A 299 23.02 0.40 -24.47
CA GLY A 299 24.07 -0.60 -24.63
C GLY A 299 24.43 -1.35 -23.35
N GLU A 300 23.65 -1.16 -22.26
CA GLU A 300 23.94 -1.75 -20.94
C GLU A 300 23.18 -3.07 -20.69
N ALA A 301 22.35 -3.53 -21.65
CA ALA A 301 21.46 -4.67 -21.47
C ALA A 301 22.20 -5.98 -21.15
N ASP A 302 23.36 -6.21 -21.76
CA ASP A 302 24.15 -7.43 -21.58
C ASP A 302 24.91 -7.48 -20.23
N ASN A 303 25.03 -6.33 -19.54
CA ASN A 303 25.61 -6.23 -18.21
C ASN A 303 24.56 -5.85 -17.14
N THR A 304 23.29 -6.16 -17.38
CA THR A 304 22.21 -5.79 -16.45
C THR A 304 21.44 -7.02 -15.97
N ILE A 305 21.38 -7.19 -14.64
CA ILE A 305 20.46 -8.12 -14.00
C ILE A 305 19.09 -7.46 -13.95
N ILE A 306 18.05 -8.15 -14.43
CA ILE A 306 16.67 -7.68 -14.35
C ILE A 306 15.86 -8.69 -13.56
N VAL A 307 15.21 -8.22 -12.50
CA VAL A 307 14.24 -9.00 -11.71
C VAL A 307 12.87 -8.38 -11.91
N PHE A 308 11.88 -9.20 -12.28
CA PHE A 308 10.47 -8.85 -12.27
C PHE A 308 9.76 -9.66 -11.19
N TRP A 309 8.96 -8.99 -10.37
CA TRP A 309 8.19 -9.59 -9.27
C TRP A 309 6.87 -8.85 -9.05
N SER A 310 5.92 -9.43 -8.29
CA SER A 310 4.76 -8.70 -7.74
C SER A 310 4.87 -8.59 -6.23
N ASP A 311 4.33 -7.51 -5.65
CA ASP A 311 4.40 -7.31 -4.20
C ASP A 311 3.38 -8.16 -3.42
N ASN A 312 2.28 -8.55 -4.03
CA ASN A 312 1.29 -9.49 -3.50
C ASN A 312 0.35 -9.96 -4.62
N GLY A 313 -0.50 -10.92 -4.30
CA GLY A 313 -1.46 -11.49 -5.24
C GLY A 313 -2.49 -10.51 -5.79
N GLY A 314 -3.05 -10.87 -6.93
CA GLY A 314 -4.04 -10.08 -7.64
C GLY A 314 -5.37 -9.94 -6.87
N TYR A 315 -6.09 -8.85 -7.11
CA TYR A 315 -7.37 -8.55 -6.48
C TYR A 315 -8.49 -9.39 -7.13
N ALA A 316 -8.70 -10.60 -6.63
CA ALA A 316 -9.63 -11.59 -7.18
C ALA A 316 -11.06 -11.50 -6.59
N TYR A 317 -11.47 -10.34 -6.15
CA TYR A 317 -12.77 -10.10 -5.51
C TYR A 317 -13.57 -9.08 -6.29
N PRO A 318 -14.93 -9.11 -6.17
CA PRO A 318 -15.75 -8.01 -6.68
C PRO A 318 -15.37 -6.69 -6.00
N PRO A 319 -15.19 -5.60 -6.76
CA PRO A 319 -14.91 -4.30 -6.18
C PRO A 319 -16.11 -3.81 -5.34
N LYS A 320 -15.81 -3.11 -4.22
CA LYS A 320 -16.84 -2.61 -3.30
C LYS A 320 -17.60 -1.38 -3.77
N LYS A 321 -17.17 -0.73 -4.85
CA LYS A 321 -17.79 0.49 -5.40
C LYS A 321 -18.12 0.30 -6.85
N THR A 322 -19.28 0.80 -7.25
CA THR A 322 -19.67 0.90 -8.65
C THR A 322 -18.61 1.69 -9.42
N ASP A 323 -17.97 1.03 -10.36
CA ASP A 323 -17.16 1.63 -11.39
C ASP A 323 -18.11 2.34 -12.38
N PRO A 324 -17.82 3.59 -12.79
CA PRO A 324 -18.61 4.30 -13.79
C PRO A 324 -18.78 3.52 -15.11
N ASP A 325 -17.84 2.63 -15.43
CA ASP A 325 -17.82 1.84 -16.66
C ASP A 325 -18.53 0.47 -16.53
N GLY A 326 -19.13 0.15 -15.38
CA GLY A 326 -19.99 -1.03 -15.19
C GLY A 326 -19.26 -2.35 -14.91
N TYR A 327 -17.97 -2.33 -14.58
CA TYR A 327 -17.17 -3.54 -14.25
C TYR A 327 -17.17 -3.89 -12.76
N ALA A 328 -17.94 -3.17 -11.94
CA ALA A 328 -17.94 -3.31 -10.48
C ALA A 328 -18.40 -4.69 -9.97
N GLU A 329 -19.16 -5.42 -10.77
CA GLU A 329 -19.63 -6.76 -10.39
C GLU A 329 -18.69 -7.89 -10.81
N ILE A 330 -17.70 -7.59 -11.67
CA ILE A 330 -16.72 -8.55 -12.16
C ILE A 330 -15.46 -8.44 -11.33
N PRO A 331 -14.93 -9.54 -10.74
CA PRO A 331 -13.60 -9.49 -10.10
C PRO A 331 -12.56 -8.86 -11.02
N ALA A 332 -11.63 -8.09 -10.45
CA ALA A 332 -10.59 -7.45 -11.25
C ALA A 332 -9.78 -8.50 -12.01
N THR A 333 -9.34 -9.56 -11.32
CA THR A 333 -8.69 -10.71 -11.94
C THR A 333 -9.15 -12.02 -11.34
N SER A 334 -8.58 -13.13 -11.81
CA SER A 334 -8.70 -14.47 -11.23
C SER A 334 -7.33 -15.11 -11.13
N ASN A 335 -6.99 -15.57 -9.94
CA ASN A 335 -5.72 -16.26 -9.69
C ASN A 335 -5.79 -17.77 -9.94
N LEU A 336 -6.93 -18.31 -10.42
CA LEU A 336 -7.08 -19.75 -10.64
C LEU A 336 -5.91 -20.34 -11.43
N PRO A 337 -5.42 -21.55 -11.02
CA PRO A 337 -5.98 -22.47 -10.02
C PRO A 337 -5.66 -22.10 -8.56
N TYR A 338 -4.86 -21.08 -8.29
CA TYR A 338 -4.54 -20.62 -6.93
C TYR A 338 -5.80 -20.09 -6.24
N ARG A 339 -6.00 -20.50 -4.98
CA ARG A 339 -7.14 -20.06 -4.18
C ARG A 339 -6.98 -18.61 -3.76
N SER A 340 -8.07 -17.82 -3.83
CA SER A 340 -8.16 -16.46 -3.31
C SER A 340 -7.25 -15.44 -4.02
N GLY A 341 -6.77 -14.42 -3.31
CA GLY A 341 -5.96 -13.32 -3.86
C GLY A 341 -5.42 -12.40 -2.76
N LYS A 342 -5.17 -11.14 -3.10
CA LYS A 342 -4.67 -10.10 -2.19
C LYS A 342 -5.29 -10.18 -0.80
N ALA A 343 -4.49 -9.96 0.24
CA ALA A 343 -4.87 -10.03 1.65
C ALA A 343 -5.29 -11.43 2.15
N SER A 344 -4.90 -12.49 1.45
CA SER A 344 -5.15 -13.88 1.84
C SER A 344 -3.85 -14.66 2.01
N LEU A 345 -3.85 -15.62 2.93
CA LEU A 345 -2.73 -16.54 3.15
C LEU A 345 -2.75 -17.76 2.21
N TYR A 346 -3.80 -17.93 1.39
CA TYR A 346 -3.83 -18.96 0.35
C TYR A 346 -2.88 -18.62 -0.81
N GLU A 347 -2.63 -19.60 -1.69
CA GLU A 347 -1.66 -19.47 -2.78
C GLU A 347 -1.87 -18.21 -3.64
N GLY A 348 -3.13 -17.87 -3.95
CA GLY A 348 -3.44 -16.68 -4.76
C GLY A 348 -3.09 -15.34 -4.11
N GLY A 349 -2.81 -15.31 -2.82
CA GLY A 349 -2.43 -14.08 -2.11
C GLY A 349 -0.92 -13.84 -2.03
N THR A 350 -0.09 -14.89 -2.19
CA THR A 350 1.35 -14.79 -1.96
C THR A 350 2.23 -15.50 -2.99
N ARG A 351 1.67 -16.28 -3.91
CA ARG A 351 2.43 -16.90 -5.00
C ARG A 351 2.37 -16.04 -6.25
N GLU A 352 3.55 -15.49 -6.62
CA GLU A 352 3.68 -14.39 -7.56
C GLU A 352 4.39 -14.80 -8.86
N PRO A 353 4.28 -13.99 -9.95
CA PRO A 353 5.14 -14.18 -11.09
C PRO A 353 6.55 -13.69 -10.75
N GLY A 354 7.55 -14.55 -10.92
CA GLY A 354 8.96 -14.22 -10.76
C GLY A 354 9.74 -14.47 -12.06
N ILE A 355 10.46 -13.45 -12.55
CA ILE A 355 11.34 -13.57 -13.72
C ILE A 355 12.71 -12.98 -13.34
N VAL A 356 13.79 -13.72 -13.63
CA VAL A 356 15.15 -13.24 -13.43
C VAL A 356 15.93 -13.36 -14.74
N VAL A 357 16.43 -12.25 -15.23
CA VAL A 357 17.38 -12.19 -16.36
C VAL A 357 18.74 -11.83 -15.80
N TRP A 358 19.73 -12.67 -16.08
CA TRP A 358 21.13 -12.43 -15.76
C TRP A 358 21.97 -12.88 -16.97
N PRO A 359 22.27 -11.97 -17.89
CA PRO A 359 22.92 -12.31 -19.14
C PRO A 359 24.23 -13.09 -18.93
N GLY A 360 24.42 -14.14 -19.73
CA GLY A 360 25.59 -15.01 -19.62
C GLY A 360 25.69 -15.88 -18.35
N LYS A 361 24.75 -15.76 -17.42
CA LYS A 361 24.74 -16.52 -16.14
C LYS A 361 23.52 -17.43 -16.03
N VAL A 362 22.30 -16.93 -16.19
CA VAL A 362 21.10 -17.76 -16.15
C VAL A 362 20.75 -18.28 -17.55
N LYS A 363 20.20 -19.48 -17.63
CA LYS A 363 19.79 -20.10 -18.90
C LYS A 363 18.54 -19.39 -19.43
N ALA A 364 18.65 -18.78 -20.60
CA ALA A 364 17.53 -18.12 -21.27
C ALA A 364 16.38 -19.10 -21.58
N GLY A 365 15.14 -18.65 -21.36
CA GLY A 365 13.91 -19.42 -21.58
C GLY A 365 13.71 -20.57 -20.59
N ALA A 366 14.52 -20.67 -19.53
CA ALA A 366 14.40 -21.72 -18.53
C ALA A 366 13.17 -21.50 -17.61
N THR A 367 12.75 -22.58 -16.99
CA THR A 367 11.78 -22.58 -15.90
C THR A 367 12.43 -23.27 -14.70
N ALA A 368 12.35 -22.65 -13.54
CA ALA A 368 12.84 -23.20 -12.29
C ALA A 368 11.70 -23.31 -11.29
N ASP A 369 11.70 -24.39 -10.51
CA ASP A 369 10.64 -24.68 -9.53
C ASP A 369 11.15 -24.76 -8.09
N PHE A 370 12.31 -24.17 -7.80
CA PHE A 370 12.75 -24.00 -6.41
C PHE A 370 11.98 -22.88 -5.72
N LEU A 371 11.85 -22.99 -4.41
CA LEU A 371 11.25 -21.96 -3.57
C LEU A 371 12.14 -20.71 -3.53
N MET A 372 11.56 -19.55 -3.83
CA MET A 372 12.20 -18.25 -3.61
C MET A 372 11.16 -17.28 -3.07
N GLN A 373 11.55 -16.46 -2.10
CA GLN A 373 10.65 -15.48 -1.47
C GLN A 373 11.23 -14.07 -1.57
N SER A 374 10.38 -13.05 -1.52
CA SER A 374 10.79 -11.64 -1.68
C SER A 374 11.92 -11.21 -0.73
N VAL A 375 12.02 -11.80 0.46
CA VAL A 375 13.14 -11.55 1.39
C VAL A 375 14.49 -11.99 0.84
N ASP A 376 14.51 -12.96 -0.09
CA ASP A 376 15.73 -13.51 -0.68
C ASP A 376 16.35 -12.58 -1.72
N LEU A 377 15.55 -11.63 -2.24
CA LEU A 377 16.06 -10.65 -3.20
C LEU A 377 17.17 -9.80 -2.61
N TYR A 378 17.08 -9.46 -1.33
CA TYR A 378 18.10 -8.66 -0.64
C TYR A 378 19.48 -9.35 -0.67
N PRO A 379 19.71 -10.51 -0.05
CA PRO A 379 21.03 -11.14 -0.04
C PRO A 379 21.48 -11.58 -1.45
N THR A 380 20.56 -12.01 -2.30
CA THR A 380 20.88 -12.43 -3.67
C THR A 380 21.40 -11.27 -4.52
N LEU A 381 20.74 -10.11 -4.48
CA LEU A 381 21.17 -8.92 -5.23
C LEU A 381 22.42 -8.28 -4.61
N LEU A 382 22.60 -8.35 -3.30
CA LEU A 382 23.85 -7.92 -2.65
C LEU A 382 25.03 -8.76 -3.15
N ARG A 383 24.91 -10.09 -3.15
CA ARG A 383 25.97 -10.97 -3.67
C ARG A 383 26.25 -10.67 -5.15
N ALA A 384 25.22 -10.57 -5.98
CA ALA A 384 25.35 -10.27 -7.39
C ALA A 384 26.04 -8.92 -7.66
N GLY A 385 25.75 -7.92 -6.83
CA GLY A 385 26.34 -6.57 -6.90
C GLY A 385 27.70 -6.43 -6.20
N GLY A 386 28.23 -7.49 -5.59
CA GLY A 386 29.46 -7.43 -4.79
C GLY A 386 29.34 -6.47 -3.60
N ALA A 387 28.18 -6.45 -2.97
CA ALA A 387 27.84 -5.66 -1.79
C ALA A 387 27.60 -6.57 -0.56
N ALA A 388 27.58 -6.01 0.62
CA ALA A 388 27.32 -6.73 1.86
C ALA A 388 26.31 -5.97 2.73
N SER A 389 25.53 -6.71 3.52
CA SER A 389 24.73 -6.14 4.60
C SER A 389 25.61 -5.64 5.74
N LYS A 390 25.07 -4.79 6.63
CA LYS A 390 25.75 -4.49 7.90
C LYS A 390 25.91 -5.77 8.72
N PRO A 391 27.05 -5.97 9.41
CA PRO A 391 27.30 -7.19 10.17
C PRO A 391 26.29 -7.47 11.29
N ASP A 392 25.71 -6.42 11.87
CA ASP A 392 24.72 -6.48 12.95
C ASP A 392 23.27 -6.54 12.48
N GLN A 393 23.01 -6.38 11.17
CA GLN A 393 21.67 -6.54 10.62
C GLN A 393 21.32 -8.02 10.44
N LYS A 394 20.31 -8.49 11.16
CA LYS A 394 19.76 -9.82 10.92
C LYS A 394 19.10 -9.85 9.53
N VAL A 395 19.49 -10.82 8.72
CA VAL A 395 18.90 -11.08 7.40
C VAL A 395 18.17 -12.41 7.46
N ASP A 396 16.88 -12.42 7.16
CA ASP A 396 16.04 -13.63 7.12
C ASP A 396 16.05 -14.28 5.73
N GLY A 397 16.36 -13.48 4.71
CA GLY A 397 16.52 -13.93 3.32
C GLY A 397 17.73 -14.84 3.15
N LEU A 398 17.62 -15.74 2.19
CA LEU A 398 18.69 -16.64 1.79
C LEU A 398 19.18 -16.28 0.39
N ASP A 399 20.48 -16.25 0.20
CA ASP A 399 21.08 -16.05 -1.13
C ASP A 399 20.71 -17.21 -2.06
N GLN A 400 20.03 -16.92 -3.16
CA GLN A 400 19.59 -17.86 -4.16
C GLN A 400 20.43 -17.84 -5.44
N THR A 401 21.59 -17.19 -5.41
CA THR A 401 22.47 -17.08 -6.58
C THR A 401 22.78 -18.44 -7.18
N GLU A 402 23.17 -19.41 -6.36
CA GLU A 402 23.51 -20.76 -6.84
C GLU A 402 22.31 -21.45 -7.51
N ALA A 403 21.12 -21.33 -6.92
CA ALA A 403 19.90 -21.91 -7.50
C ALA A 403 19.52 -21.24 -8.84
N LEU A 404 19.67 -19.93 -8.94
CA LEU A 404 19.46 -19.19 -10.20
C LEU A 404 20.45 -19.61 -11.29
N LEU A 405 21.65 -20.01 -10.92
CA LEU A 405 22.68 -20.52 -11.82
C LEU A 405 22.54 -22.02 -12.15
N GLY A 406 21.46 -22.67 -11.69
CA GLY A 406 21.16 -24.09 -11.95
C GLY A 406 21.68 -25.06 -10.89
N GLY A 407 22.22 -24.57 -9.79
CA GLY A 407 22.60 -25.36 -8.61
C GLY A 407 21.42 -25.61 -7.66
N ALA A 408 21.72 -26.07 -6.45
CA ALA A 408 20.71 -26.34 -5.42
C ALA A 408 20.23 -25.05 -4.74
N SER A 409 18.94 -24.98 -4.43
CA SER A 409 18.40 -23.92 -3.57
C SER A 409 18.75 -24.18 -2.11
N SER A 410 19.12 -23.12 -1.40
CA SER A 410 19.31 -23.14 0.05
C SER A 410 17.98 -23.04 0.82
N ARG A 411 16.87 -22.75 0.14
CA ARG A 411 15.56 -22.55 0.74
C ARG A 411 14.69 -23.82 0.61
N ASP A 412 14.35 -24.43 1.74
CA ASP A 412 13.43 -25.58 1.81
C ASP A 412 12.00 -25.19 2.23
N ARG A 413 11.81 -23.96 2.73
CA ARG A 413 10.52 -23.47 3.25
C ARG A 413 10.36 -21.98 3.13
N VAL A 414 9.09 -21.53 3.09
CA VAL A 414 8.70 -20.11 3.15
C VAL A 414 7.67 -19.91 4.24
N PHE A 415 7.67 -18.70 4.84
CA PHE A 415 6.71 -18.30 5.86
C PHE A 415 6.00 -17.02 5.42
N CYS A 416 4.75 -16.86 5.86
CA CYS A 416 4.05 -15.61 5.80
C CYS A 416 3.24 -15.42 7.07
N HIS A 417 3.47 -14.31 7.76
CA HIS A 417 2.69 -13.89 8.93
C HIS A 417 1.83 -12.69 8.56
N PHE A 418 0.52 -12.87 8.60
CA PHE A 418 -0.48 -11.85 8.33
C PHE A 418 -1.36 -11.65 9.57
N PRO A 419 -0.93 -10.78 10.53
CA PRO A 419 -1.64 -10.59 11.80
C PRO A 419 -2.84 -9.65 11.69
N HIS A 420 -3.52 -9.62 10.54
CA HIS A 420 -4.64 -8.75 10.20
C HIS A 420 -5.80 -9.57 9.64
N GLY A 421 -6.95 -8.92 9.48
CA GLY A 421 -8.15 -9.58 9.02
C GLY A 421 -9.03 -10.03 10.18
N ASN A 422 -10.32 -9.77 10.03
CA ASN A 422 -11.38 -10.14 10.96
C ASN A 422 -12.61 -10.58 10.19
N ALA A 423 -12.41 -11.11 8.98
CA ALA A 423 -13.50 -11.58 8.18
C ALA A 423 -14.23 -12.72 8.88
N THR A 424 -15.55 -12.67 8.89
CA THR A 424 -16.37 -13.83 9.23
C THR A 424 -16.26 -14.87 8.13
N ARG A 425 -16.64 -16.13 8.40
CA ARG A 425 -16.63 -17.20 7.38
C ARG A 425 -17.49 -16.87 6.14
N ASP A 426 -18.40 -15.92 6.28
CA ASP A 426 -19.28 -15.44 5.19
C ASP A 426 -18.72 -14.21 4.45
N SER A 427 -17.46 -13.87 4.66
CA SER A 427 -16.82 -12.75 3.96
C SER A 427 -16.65 -13.06 2.48
N VAL A 428 -16.92 -12.06 1.63
CA VAL A 428 -16.63 -12.12 0.19
C VAL A 428 -15.14 -12.26 -0.13
N MET A 429 -14.27 -11.98 0.85
CA MET A 429 -12.81 -12.14 0.75
C MET A 429 -12.40 -13.45 1.44
N ASP A 430 -12.37 -14.54 0.67
CA ASP A 430 -11.91 -15.83 1.17
C ASP A 430 -10.47 -15.74 1.70
N GLY A 431 -10.25 -16.20 2.94
CA GLY A 431 -8.94 -16.22 3.59
C GLY A 431 -8.47 -14.87 4.17
N PHE A 432 -9.33 -13.86 4.26
CA PHE A 432 -9.00 -12.61 4.98
C PHE A 432 -9.08 -12.81 6.50
N TYR A 433 -8.24 -13.70 7.02
CA TYR A 433 -8.14 -14.02 8.44
C TYR A 433 -6.72 -13.77 8.95
N ALA A 434 -6.61 -13.34 10.21
CA ALA A 434 -5.32 -13.24 10.87
C ALA A 434 -4.71 -14.64 11.05
N GLY A 435 -3.49 -14.82 10.55
CA GLY A 435 -2.86 -16.14 10.58
C GLY A 435 -1.39 -16.12 10.19
N THR A 436 -0.82 -17.32 10.17
CA THR A 436 0.54 -17.58 9.69
C THR A 436 0.56 -18.89 8.92
N TYR A 437 1.29 -18.93 7.83
CA TYR A 437 1.56 -20.22 7.18
C TYR A 437 3.05 -20.54 7.13
N VAL A 438 3.32 -21.83 7.02
CA VAL A 438 4.57 -22.39 6.53
C VAL A 438 4.28 -23.25 5.31
N ARG A 439 5.06 -23.09 4.23
CA ARG A 439 5.17 -24.06 3.15
C ARG A 439 6.54 -24.71 3.21
N LYS A 440 6.59 -26.03 3.29
CA LYS A 440 7.81 -26.86 3.26
C LYS A 440 7.65 -27.95 2.20
N GLY A 441 8.45 -27.88 1.16
CA GLY A 441 8.26 -28.73 0.00
C GLY A 441 6.88 -28.56 -0.62
N ASP A 442 6.12 -29.65 -0.77
CA ASP A 442 4.77 -29.65 -1.32
C ASP A 442 3.66 -29.40 -0.27
N TRP A 443 4.01 -29.37 1.00
CA TRP A 443 3.05 -29.22 2.10
C TRP A 443 2.96 -27.79 2.58
N LYS A 444 1.71 -27.31 2.77
CA LYS A 444 1.42 -25.98 3.33
C LYS A 444 0.47 -26.10 4.50
N LEU A 445 0.91 -25.63 5.67
CA LEU A 445 0.10 -25.50 6.87
C LEU A 445 -0.23 -24.03 7.12
N LEU A 446 -1.53 -23.75 7.27
CA LEU A 446 -2.03 -22.46 7.69
C LEU A 446 -2.54 -22.58 9.13
N ARG A 447 -2.18 -21.60 9.97
CA ARG A 447 -2.66 -21.43 11.34
C ARG A 447 -3.40 -20.10 11.42
N PHE A 448 -4.73 -20.16 11.54
CA PHE A 448 -5.61 -19.00 11.68
C PHE A 448 -5.94 -18.78 13.16
N TYR A 449 -5.64 -17.59 13.67
CA TYR A 449 -5.71 -17.29 15.09
C TYR A 449 -7.14 -17.15 15.59
N ALA A 450 -7.46 -17.85 16.69
CA ALA A 450 -8.74 -17.81 17.39
C ALA A 450 -9.98 -17.98 16.49
N ARG A 451 -9.86 -18.77 15.39
CA ARG A 451 -10.92 -18.92 14.39
C ARG A 451 -11.96 -19.97 14.76
N ASN A 452 -11.63 -20.96 15.60
CA ASN A 452 -12.57 -21.96 16.09
C ASN A 452 -13.56 -21.38 17.10
N ASP A 453 -14.74 -21.97 17.23
CA ASP A 453 -15.80 -21.46 18.08
C ASP A 453 -15.41 -21.36 19.55
N ASP A 454 -14.54 -22.27 20.01
CA ASP A 454 -13.96 -22.28 21.36
C ASP A 454 -12.84 -21.24 21.56
N GLY A 455 -12.47 -20.49 20.51
CA GLY A 455 -11.39 -19.50 20.54
C GLY A 455 -10.00 -20.06 20.31
N SER A 456 -9.86 -21.36 20.03
CA SER A 456 -8.59 -21.95 19.61
C SER A 456 -8.25 -21.61 18.15
N ASP A 457 -6.98 -21.81 17.77
CA ASP A 457 -6.52 -21.61 16.40
C ASP A 457 -7.07 -22.74 15.50
N ASP A 458 -7.42 -22.37 14.27
CA ASP A 458 -7.84 -23.31 13.23
C ASP A 458 -6.65 -23.65 12.35
N LEU A 459 -6.44 -24.97 12.10
CA LEU A 459 -5.33 -25.47 11.32
C LEU A 459 -5.83 -26.08 9.99
N GLU A 460 -5.25 -25.62 8.89
CA GLU A 460 -5.54 -26.16 7.56
C GLU A 460 -4.25 -26.66 6.90
N LEU A 461 -4.24 -27.91 6.45
CA LEU A 461 -3.09 -28.56 5.79
C LEU A 461 -3.43 -28.92 4.36
N TYR A 462 -2.58 -28.52 3.41
CA TYR A 462 -2.75 -28.77 1.98
C TYR A 462 -1.55 -29.42 1.34
N ASP A 463 -1.80 -30.33 0.39
CA ASP A 463 -0.82 -30.94 -0.50
C ASP A 463 -0.82 -30.17 -1.83
N LEU A 464 0.04 -29.17 -1.97
CA LEU A 464 0.07 -28.29 -3.14
C LEU A 464 0.48 -29.00 -4.45
N LYS A 465 1.09 -30.18 -4.38
CA LYS A 465 1.40 -30.97 -5.56
C LYS A 465 0.14 -31.53 -6.21
N ASN A 466 -0.80 -32.00 -5.40
CA ASN A 466 -2.03 -32.68 -5.86
C ASN A 466 -3.26 -31.78 -5.73
N ASP A 467 -3.18 -30.71 -4.93
CA ASP A 467 -4.27 -29.78 -4.66
C ASP A 467 -3.76 -28.32 -4.61
N LEU A 468 -3.33 -27.82 -5.76
CA LEU A 468 -2.83 -26.45 -5.91
C LEU A 468 -3.90 -25.38 -5.59
N GLY A 469 -5.17 -25.78 -5.62
CA GLY A 469 -6.33 -24.92 -5.31
C GLY A 469 -6.73 -24.91 -3.84
N GLU A 470 -5.99 -25.60 -2.96
CA GLU A 470 -6.22 -25.63 -1.50
C GLU A 470 -7.68 -25.92 -1.14
N ARG A 471 -8.25 -26.97 -1.73
CA ARG A 471 -9.67 -27.35 -1.60
C ARG A 471 -9.92 -28.40 -0.54
N ARG A 472 -8.93 -29.28 -0.28
CA ARG A 472 -9.06 -30.41 0.65
C ARG A 472 -8.13 -30.21 1.85
N ASN A 473 -8.70 -29.82 2.99
CA ASN A 473 -7.95 -29.73 4.24
C ASN A 473 -7.66 -31.12 4.79
N LEU A 474 -6.37 -31.48 4.86
CA LEU A 474 -5.86 -32.78 5.32
C LEU A 474 -5.41 -32.76 6.79
N ALA A 475 -5.66 -31.68 7.54
CA ALA A 475 -5.14 -31.55 8.92
C ALA A 475 -5.58 -32.68 9.85
N LYS A 476 -6.81 -33.17 9.72
CA LYS A 476 -7.32 -34.28 10.51
C LYS A 476 -6.75 -35.63 10.10
N GLU A 477 -6.34 -35.77 8.83
CA GLU A 477 -5.82 -37.02 8.28
C GLU A 477 -4.32 -37.19 8.53
N LYS A 478 -3.58 -36.09 8.79
CA LYS A 478 -2.12 -36.08 8.95
C LYS A 478 -1.66 -35.32 10.21
N PRO A 479 -2.07 -35.76 11.41
CA PRO A 479 -1.80 -35.01 12.65
C PRO A 479 -0.32 -34.85 12.98
N GLU A 480 0.53 -35.85 12.67
CA GLU A 480 1.97 -35.75 12.94
C GLU A 480 2.65 -34.69 12.06
N LEU A 481 2.27 -34.61 10.78
CA LEU A 481 2.78 -33.59 9.88
C LEU A 481 2.29 -32.19 10.29
N VAL A 482 1.02 -32.08 10.73
CA VAL A 482 0.49 -30.82 11.31
C VAL A 482 1.32 -30.39 12.52
N LYS A 483 1.64 -31.32 13.42
CA LYS A 483 2.46 -31.05 14.61
C LYS A 483 3.86 -30.56 14.23
N GLU A 484 4.52 -31.22 13.27
CA GLU A 484 5.83 -30.81 12.75
C GLU A 484 5.79 -29.37 12.19
N LEU A 485 4.89 -29.13 11.23
CA LEU A 485 4.81 -27.83 10.55
C LEU A 485 4.35 -26.70 11.47
N ASN A 486 3.44 -26.99 12.42
CA ASN A 486 3.02 -26.02 13.42
C ASN A 486 4.16 -25.68 14.41
N GLY A 487 5.06 -26.62 14.68
CA GLY A 487 6.31 -26.36 15.40
C GLY A 487 7.17 -25.32 14.67
N LEU A 488 7.35 -25.49 13.35
CA LEU A 488 8.10 -24.51 12.53
C LEU A 488 7.45 -23.11 12.54
N ILE A 489 6.11 -23.03 12.51
CA ILE A 489 5.41 -21.74 12.65
C ILE A 489 5.73 -21.12 14.02
N THR A 490 5.69 -21.91 15.09
CA THR A 490 5.94 -21.43 16.45
C THR A 490 7.37 -20.89 16.61
N ASP A 491 8.36 -21.61 16.07
CA ASP A 491 9.77 -21.20 16.09
C ASP A 491 9.99 -19.91 15.28
N PHE A 492 9.39 -19.82 14.10
CA PHE A 492 9.41 -18.61 13.25
C PHE A 492 8.83 -17.38 13.97
N LEU A 493 7.66 -17.54 14.60
CA LEU A 493 7.00 -16.44 15.32
C LEU A 493 7.86 -15.97 16.50
N LYS A 494 8.49 -16.90 17.20
CA LYS A 494 9.42 -16.60 18.31
C LYS A 494 10.69 -15.89 17.80
N ASP A 495 11.33 -16.41 16.75
CA ASP A 495 12.57 -15.85 16.20
C ASP A 495 12.37 -14.43 15.64
N THR A 496 11.22 -14.16 15.02
CA THR A 496 10.88 -12.85 14.47
C THR A 496 10.25 -11.91 15.50
N GLU A 497 10.04 -12.37 16.74
CA GLU A 497 9.32 -11.62 17.79
C GLU A 497 7.97 -11.11 17.28
N ALA A 498 7.26 -11.94 16.53
CA ALA A 498 6.00 -11.58 15.87
C ALA A 498 4.91 -11.20 16.88
N VAL A 499 4.12 -10.20 16.53
CA VAL A 499 2.90 -9.88 17.29
C VAL A 499 1.81 -10.87 16.93
N ILE A 500 1.51 -11.80 17.83
CA ILE A 500 0.53 -12.86 17.61
C ILE A 500 -0.87 -12.34 17.97
N PRO A 501 -1.82 -12.34 17.02
CA PRO A 501 -3.23 -12.02 17.28
C PRO A 501 -3.84 -12.92 18.37
N LYS A 502 -4.77 -12.38 19.13
CA LYS A 502 -5.42 -13.09 20.25
C LYS A 502 -6.93 -12.95 20.19
N LEU A 503 -7.64 -13.92 20.76
CA LEU A 503 -9.08 -13.80 20.95
C LEU A 503 -9.41 -12.51 21.71
N ASN A 504 -10.35 -11.74 21.19
CA ASN A 504 -10.84 -10.55 21.87
C ASN A 504 -11.70 -10.97 23.08
N PRO A 505 -11.30 -10.66 24.32
CA PRO A 505 -12.05 -11.06 25.52
C PRO A 505 -13.46 -10.47 25.58
N ASN A 506 -13.74 -9.46 24.76
CA ASN A 506 -15.03 -8.79 24.69
C ASN A 506 -15.87 -9.22 23.47
N PHE A 507 -15.38 -10.15 22.64
CA PHE A 507 -16.13 -10.62 21.48
C PHE A 507 -17.50 -11.20 21.87
N GLY A 508 -18.55 -10.76 21.19
CA GLY A 508 -19.94 -11.14 21.46
C GLY A 508 -20.56 -10.48 22.71
N LYS A 509 -19.80 -9.72 23.49
CA LYS A 509 -20.35 -8.94 24.61
C LYS A 509 -20.93 -7.64 24.07
N ILE A 510 -22.16 -7.30 24.49
CA ILE A 510 -22.70 -5.96 24.33
C ILE A 510 -21.99 -5.08 25.37
N LEU A 511 -20.86 -4.52 25.00
CA LEU A 511 -20.21 -3.52 25.85
C LEU A 511 -21.08 -2.26 25.87
N PRO A 512 -21.25 -1.59 27.03
CA PRO A 512 -21.75 -0.23 27.03
C PRO A 512 -20.89 0.55 26.02
N LYS A 513 -21.54 1.29 25.14
CA LYS A 513 -20.83 2.10 24.14
C LYS A 513 -19.78 2.93 24.89
N ALA A 514 -18.52 2.52 24.87
CA ALA A 514 -17.44 3.34 25.40
C ALA A 514 -17.60 4.68 24.71
N ALA A 515 -17.68 5.75 25.48
CA ALA A 515 -17.70 7.10 24.91
C ALA A 515 -16.54 7.13 23.91
N ALA A 516 -16.86 7.23 22.64
CA ALA A 516 -15.84 7.26 21.59
C ALA A 516 -14.79 8.29 22.01
N PRO A 517 -13.48 8.00 21.95
CA PRO A 517 -12.49 9.04 22.16
C PRO A 517 -12.89 10.18 21.24
N LYS A 518 -13.24 11.32 21.83
CA LYS A 518 -13.70 12.48 21.07
C LYS A 518 -12.61 12.78 20.05
N LYS A 519 -12.80 12.30 18.80
CA LYS A 519 -11.97 12.71 17.68
C LYS A 519 -12.10 14.22 17.68
N ALA A 520 -11.01 14.93 17.88
CA ALA A 520 -11.05 16.38 17.78
C ALA A 520 -11.64 16.69 16.41
N LEU A 521 -12.88 17.15 16.40
CA LEU A 521 -13.57 17.56 15.20
C LEU A 521 -12.75 18.72 14.62
N ALA A 522 -12.62 18.77 13.30
CA ALA A 522 -12.09 19.97 12.68
C ALA A 522 -12.90 21.16 13.21
N PRO A 523 -12.31 22.35 13.42
CA PRO A 523 -12.95 23.47 14.09
C PRO A 523 -14.36 23.81 13.60
N ASP A 524 -14.67 23.43 12.37
CA ASP A 524 -15.94 23.67 11.69
C ASP A 524 -16.90 22.46 11.62
N ASP A 525 -16.50 21.27 12.09
CA ASP A 525 -17.30 20.04 12.01
C ASP A 525 -17.94 19.69 13.34
N LEU A 526 -19.25 19.45 13.33
CA LEU A 526 -20.04 19.03 14.48
C LEU A 526 -20.61 17.62 14.27
N PRO A 527 -21.06 16.93 15.36
CA PRO A 527 -21.71 15.63 15.25
C PRO A 527 -22.90 15.67 14.27
N GLY A 528 -23.19 14.53 13.62
CA GLY A 528 -24.33 14.38 12.72
C GLY A 528 -24.21 15.12 11.38
N GLY A 529 -23.01 15.59 11.02
CA GLY A 529 -22.74 16.25 9.73
C GLY A 529 -23.08 17.73 9.70
N TRP A 530 -23.31 18.34 10.86
CA TRP A 530 -23.47 19.78 10.98
C TRP A 530 -22.13 20.49 10.77
N LYS A 531 -22.17 21.64 10.12
CA LYS A 531 -21.04 22.56 9.93
C LYS A 531 -21.25 23.80 10.79
N ASN A 532 -20.27 24.10 11.64
CA ASN A 532 -20.31 25.30 12.48
C ASN A 532 -19.81 26.52 11.73
N ARG A 533 -20.63 27.55 11.69
CA ARG A 533 -20.31 28.90 11.18
C ARG A 533 -20.66 30.01 12.21
N ALA A 534 -20.88 29.58 13.46
CA ALA A 534 -21.32 30.47 14.52
C ALA A 534 -20.15 30.98 15.40
N GLY A 535 -19.30 30.12 15.86
CA GLY A 535 -18.25 30.46 16.81
C GLY A 535 -17.56 29.22 17.34
N LYS A 536 -17.21 29.19 18.62
CA LYS A 536 -16.78 27.95 19.27
C LYS A 536 -17.99 27.10 19.57
N ALA A 537 -17.89 25.81 19.35
CA ALA A 537 -18.93 24.87 19.66
C ALA A 537 -18.34 23.59 20.32
N ALA A 538 -19.02 23.08 21.34
CA ALA A 538 -18.64 21.85 22.04
C ALA A 538 -19.91 21.12 22.52
N VAL A 539 -19.86 19.80 22.58
CA VAL A 539 -20.91 19.03 23.24
C VAL A 539 -20.61 18.99 24.75
N ILE A 540 -21.50 19.56 25.54
CA ILE A 540 -21.40 19.65 26.99
C ILE A 540 -22.67 19.03 27.60
N GLU A 541 -22.53 18.05 28.46
CA GLU A 541 -23.65 17.37 29.16
C GLU A 541 -24.76 16.86 28.21
N GLY A 542 -24.37 16.42 26.99
CA GLY A 542 -25.33 15.89 26.01
C GLY A 542 -26.06 16.95 25.19
N ALA A 543 -25.63 18.22 25.23
CA ALA A 543 -26.15 19.30 24.40
C ALA A 543 -25.03 20.01 23.64
N LEU A 544 -25.34 20.55 22.47
CA LEU A 544 -24.41 21.32 21.67
C LEU A 544 -24.38 22.79 22.17
N HIS A 545 -23.36 23.12 22.95
CA HIS A 545 -23.08 24.48 23.41
C HIS A 545 -22.36 25.27 22.31
N ILE A 546 -22.84 26.47 21.95
CA ILE A 546 -22.30 27.28 20.87
C ILE A 546 -22.12 28.72 21.36
N GLU A 547 -20.89 29.24 21.26
CA GLU A 547 -20.59 30.65 21.42
C GLU A 547 -20.93 31.40 20.11
N SER A 548 -21.81 32.40 20.17
CA SER A 548 -22.22 33.19 19.00
C SER A 548 -21.18 34.27 18.65
N LYS A 549 -20.90 34.42 17.35
CA LYS A 549 -20.05 35.53 16.82
C LYS A 549 -20.83 36.76 16.38
N GLY A 550 -22.15 36.77 16.56
CA GLY A 550 -23.02 37.86 16.16
C GLY A 550 -24.22 37.40 15.31
N ALA A 551 -24.90 38.35 14.69
CA ALA A 551 -26.21 38.15 14.02
C ALA A 551 -26.22 37.14 12.87
N ASP A 552 -25.07 36.89 12.23
CA ASP A 552 -24.93 35.93 11.11
C ASP A 552 -24.42 34.56 11.54
N SER A 553 -24.44 34.26 12.83
CA SER A 553 -24.02 32.95 13.38
C SER A 553 -25.01 31.87 13.02
N PHE A 554 -24.56 30.81 12.36
CA PHE A 554 -25.43 29.66 11.99
C PHE A 554 -24.75 28.31 12.03
N LEU A 555 -25.57 27.28 12.12
CA LEU A 555 -25.21 25.90 11.86
C LEU A 555 -25.79 25.44 10.52
N GLY A 556 -25.05 24.71 9.72
CA GLY A 556 -25.51 24.20 8.43
C GLY A 556 -25.43 22.69 8.32
N VAL A 557 -26.44 22.07 7.72
CA VAL A 557 -26.47 20.60 7.47
C VAL A 557 -27.13 20.29 6.12
N GLY A 558 -26.80 19.14 5.53
CA GLY A 558 -27.52 18.65 4.35
C GLY A 558 -28.99 18.40 4.68
N ALA A 559 -29.91 19.06 3.99
CA ALA A 559 -31.36 18.95 4.23
C ALA A 559 -31.97 17.74 3.51
N GLY A 560 -31.69 17.59 2.21
CA GLY A 560 -32.28 16.52 1.39
C GLY A 560 -33.82 16.58 1.33
N LEU A 561 -34.40 17.80 1.37
CA LEU A 561 -35.84 18.01 1.32
C LEU A 561 -36.33 18.08 -0.12
N THR A 562 -37.46 17.45 -0.41
CA THR A 562 -38.25 17.65 -1.63
C THR A 562 -39.22 18.85 -1.44
N ALA A 563 -39.84 19.32 -2.50
CA ALA A 563 -40.93 20.29 -2.41
C ALA A 563 -42.08 19.73 -1.54
N GLY A 564 -42.72 20.60 -0.76
CA GLY A 564 -43.85 20.25 0.11
C GLY A 564 -43.63 20.61 1.58
N LYS A 565 -44.62 20.32 2.42
CA LYS A 565 -44.57 20.66 3.85
C LYS A 565 -43.57 19.83 4.61
N ALA A 566 -42.66 20.47 5.33
CA ALA A 566 -41.74 19.83 6.25
C ALA A 566 -41.78 20.55 7.60
N LYS A 567 -41.31 19.90 8.66
CA LYS A 567 -41.28 20.45 10.01
C LYS A 567 -39.91 20.26 10.63
N LEU A 568 -39.33 21.34 11.17
CA LEU A 568 -38.13 21.29 11.98
C LEU A 568 -38.49 21.55 13.44
N THR A 569 -38.14 20.64 14.33
CA THR A 569 -38.30 20.78 15.77
C THR A 569 -36.94 20.63 16.44
N PHE A 570 -36.61 21.48 17.40
CA PHE A 570 -35.37 21.41 18.16
C PHE A 570 -35.57 22.01 19.56
N LYS A 571 -34.75 21.53 20.51
CA LYS A 571 -34.66 22.15 21.82
C LYS A 571 -33.57 23.21 21.81
N LEU A 572 -33.87 24.35 22.36
CA LEU A 572 -32.94 25.47 22.45
C LEU A 572 -33.03 26.11 23.84
N ARG A 573 -31.86 26.45 24.40
CA ARG A 573 -31.74 27.23 25.64
C ARG A 573 -30.86 28.43 25.34
N ALA A 574 -31.39 29.63 25.55
CA ALA A 574 -30.70 30.89 25.33
C ALA A 574 -30.84 31.81 26.56
N PRO A 575 -29.76 32.48 27.01
CA PRO A 575 -29.80 33.34 28.20
C PRO A 575 -30.55 34.65 27.97
N GLN A 576 -30.75 35.05 26.71
CA GLN A 576 -31.46 36.29 26.34
C GLN A 576 -32.53 36.01 25.30
N ALA A 577 -33.63 36.77 25.36
CA ALA A 577 -34.65 36.75 24.32
C ALA A 577 -34.07 37.25 23.00
N GLY A 578 -34.45 36.59 21.93
CA GLY A 578 -33.92 36.92 20.59
C GLY A 578 -34.70 36.25 19.47
N GLU A 579 -34.44 36.71 18.27
CA GLU A 579 -35.01 36.13 17.06
C GLU A 579 -33.91 35.44 16.25
N GLY A 580 -34.12 34.14 15.93
CA GLY A 580 -33.33 33.38 14.99
C GLY A 580 -34.15 33.04 13.76
N ARG A 581 -33.56 32.36 12.78
CA ARG A 581 -34.25 31.94 11.55
C ARG A 581 -33.73 30.62 10.99
N ILE A 582 -34.57 29.91 10.29
CA ILE A 582 -34.21 28.73 9.52
C ILE A 582 -34.19 29.10 8.04
N ALA A 583 -33.10 28.84 7.35
CA ALA A 583 -32.99 29.06 5.91
C ALA A 583 -32.76 27.77 5.15
N LEU A 584 -33.39 27.64 3.98
CA LEU A 584 -33.21 26.54 3.04
C LEU A 584 -32.55 27.04 1.75
N LEU A 585 -31.57 26.27 1.23
CA LEU A 585 -30.83 26.56 0.01
C LEU A 585 -30.82 25.37 -0.94
N GLY A 586 -30.76 25.61 -2.24
CA GLY A 586 -30.65 24.57 -3.26
C GLY A 586 -29.25 23.95 -3.33
N ALA A 587 -28.20 24.74 -3.06
CA ALA A 587 -26.80 24.32 -3.02
C ALA A 587 -25.99 25.10 -2.01
N ALA A 588 -24.81 24.61 -1.64
CA ALA A 588 -23.87 25.32 -0.75
C ALA A 588 -23.43 26.66 -1.41
N GLY A 589 -23.57 27.76 -0.67
CA GLY A 589 -23.27 29.10 -1.19
C GLY A 589 -24.32 29.71 -2.12
N GLY A 590 -25.42 29.01 -2.41
CA GLY A 590 -26.53 29.52 -3.20
C GLY A 590 -27.42 30.52 -2.44
N ALA A 591 -28.34 31.16 -3.17
CA ALA A 591 -29.33 32.06 -2.57
C ALA A 591 -30.29 31.30 -1.65
N GLU A 592 -30.79 31.99 -0.62
CA GLU A 592 -31.83 31.44 0.26
C GLU A 592 -33.15 31.33 -0.51
N MET A 593 -33.73 30.14 -0.50
CA MET A 593 -34.99 29.81 -1.17
C MET A 593 -36.20 29.98 -0.23
N LEU A 594 -35.96 29.83 1.05
CA LEU A 594 -36.93 29.95 2.12
C LEU A 594 -36.22 30.45 3.37
N SER A 595 -36.81 31.38 4.08
CA SER A 595 -36.34 31.86 5.38
C SER A 595 -37.53 32.00 6.32
N VAL A 596 -37.51 31.31 7.46
CA VAL A 596 -38.59 31.29 8.45
C VAL A 596 -38.03 31.69 9.82
N PRO A 597 -38.53 32.78 10.45
CA PRO A 597 -38.06 33.20 11.76
C PRO A 597 -38.60 32.31 12.89
N TYR A 598 -37.88 32.30 14.02
CA TYR A 598 -38.33 31.76 15.30
C TYR A 598 -37.87 32.68 16.45
N ARG A 599 -38.50 32.55 17.62
CA ARG A 599 -38.17 33.39 18.77
C ARG A 599 -37.86 32.55 20.00
N THR A 600 -37.04 33.11 20.91
CA THR A 600 -36.72 32.55 22.23
C THR A 600 -37.15 33.51 23.34
N SER A 601 -37.56 32.97 24.51
CA SER A 601 -37.95 33.78 25.66
C SER A 601 -36.79 34.39 26.43
N GLY A 602 -35.58 33.82 26.31
CA GLY A 602 -34.37 34.29 26.99
C GLY A 602 -34.29 33.96 28.49
N GLU A 603 -35.04 32.97 28.97
CA GLU A 603 -35.09 32.62 30.41
C GLU A 603 -34.03 31.58 30.82
N ALA A 604 -33.06 31.30 29.98
CA ALA A 604 -32.04 30.25 30.14
C ALA A 604 -32.61 28.84 30.47
N VAL A 605 -33.85 28.59 30.04
CA VAL A 605 -34.54 27.29 30.15
C VAL A 605 -34.67 26.63 28.78
N TRP A 606 -34.80 25.32 28.79
CA TRP A 606 -35.04 24.58 27.56
C TRP A 606 -36.40 24.86 26.97
N GLN A 607 -36.43 25.34 25.76
CA GLN A 607 -37.65 25.63 24.98
C GLN A 607 -37.67 24.70 23.76
N THR A 608 -38.82 24.11 23.46
CA THR A 608 -39.01 23.38 22.21
C THR A 608 -39.49 24.34 21.13
N ILE A 609 -38.67 24.58 20.15
CA ILE A 609 -38.96 25.39 18.97
C ILE A 609 -39.47 24.48 17.86
N SER A 610 -40.55 24.89 17.20
CA SER A 610 -41.15 24.17 16.07
C SER A 610 -41.39 25.14 14.92
N VAL A 611 -40.80 24.84 13.76
CA VAL A 611 -40.86 25.69 12.56
C VAL A 611 -41.40 24.85 11.39
N GLU A 612 -42.50 25.34 10.81
CA GLU A 612 -43.05 24.78 9.58
C GLU A 612 -42.28 25.32 8.37
N LEU A 613 -41.86 24.42 7.48
CA LEU A 613 -41.10 24.72 6.28
C LEU A 613 -41.89 24.25 5.06
N GLU A 614 -42.05 25.11 4.06
CA GLU A 614 -42.75 24.73 2.82
C GLU A 614 -41.91 25.14 1.60
N PRO A 615 -40.80 24.42 1.31
CA PRO A 615 -40.01 24.70 0.12
C PRO A 615 -40.83 24.40 -1.16
N LYS A 616 -40.83 25.33 -2.11
CA LYS A 616 -41.49 25.19 -3.40
C LYS A 616 -40.71 24.27 -4.38
N GLN A 617 -39.45 23.99 -4.09
CA GLN A 617 -38.57 23.11 -4.85
C GLN A 617 -37.60 22.39 -3.91
N ALA A 618 -36.85 21.41 -4.42
CA ALA A 618 -35.93 20.64 -3.61
C ALA A 618 -34.86 21.52 -2.92
N ALA A 619 -34.64 21.30 -1.62
CA ALA A 619 -33.64 22.01 -0.83
C ALA A 619 -32.56 21.01 -0.35
N SER A 620 -31.31 21.33 -0.68
CA SER A 620 -30.15 20.48 -0.35
C SER A 620 -29.51 20.83 0.99
N ILE A 621 -29.67 22.08 1.46
CA ILE A 621 -29.02 22.58 2.66
C ILE A 621 -30.02 23.28 3.57
N LEU A 622 -29.95 23.02 4.87
CA LEU A 622 -30.60 23.71 5.95
C LEU A 622 -29.57 24.52 6.75
N ARG A 623 -29.85 25.79 7.02
CA ARG A 623 -29.12 26.65 7.95
C ARG A 623 -30.01 27.01 9.13
N LEU A 624 -29.49 26.79 10.35
CA LEU A 624 -30.12 27.24 11.60
C LEU A 624 -29.31 28.43 12.11
N PHE A 625 -29.85 29.63 11.93
CA PHE A 625 -29.25 30.86 12.45
C PHE A 625 -29.61 31.04 13.92
N LEU A 626 -28.62 31.37 14.74
CA LEU A 626 -28.79 31.51 16.18
C LEU A 626 -29.58 32.79 16.55
N PRO A 627 -30.27 32.80 17.72
CA PRO A 627 -31.00 34.00 18.16
C PRO A 627 -30.06 35.19 18.36
N THR A 628 -30.45 36.33 17.85
CA THR A 628 -29.74 37.59 18.09
C THR A 628 -29.78 37.96 19.55
N GLY A 629 -28.71 38.61 20.06
CA GLY A 629 -28.63 39.08 21.45
C GLY A 629 -28.05 38.07 22.44
N SER A 630 -27.98 36.76 22.13
CA SER A 630 -27.37 35.78 22.99
C SER A 630 -25.90 35.55 22.64
N ALA A 631 -25.02 35.68 23.64
CA ALA A 631 -23.58 35.38 23.50
C ALA A 631 -23.28 33.87 23.33
N SER A 632 -24.16 33.03 23.86
CA SER A 632 -24.12 31.57 23.70
C SER A 632 -25.51 30.95 23.70
N VAL A 633 -25.65 29.81 23.08
CA VAL A 633 -26.89 29.00 23.08
C VAL A 633 -26.55 27.53 23.22
N ASP A 634 -27.47 26.75 23.80
CA ASP A 634 -27.43 25.30 23.81
C ASP A 634 -28.52 24.76 22.89
N LEU A 635 -28.16 23.74 22.11
CA LEU A 635 -29.05 23.05 21.18
C LEU A 635 -29.05 21.56 21.45
N ASP A 636 -30.22 20.95 21.35
CA ASP A 636 -30.37 19.50 21.46
C ASP A 636 -31.63 19.04 20.72
N ASP A 637 -31.73 17.71 20.49
CA ASP A 637 -32.91 17.03 19.99
C ASP A 637 -33.49 17.67 18.69
N ILE A 638 -32.64 17.86 17.69
CA ILE A 638 -33.08 18.43 16.41
C ILE A 638 -33.73 17.34 15.56
N VAL A 639 -34.98 17.56 15.15
CA VAL A 639 -35.74 16.61 14.31
C VAL A 639 -36.25 17.33 13.07
N LEU A 640 -35.87 16.86 11.90
CA LEU A 640 -36.41 17.32 10.60
C LEU A 640 -37.33 16.23 10.06
N THR A 641 -38.61 16.55 9.98
CA THR A 641 -39.67 15.70 9.44
C THR A 641 -40.03 16.20 8.03
N PRO A 642 -39.67 15.49 6.95
CA PRO A 642 -39.98 15.88 5.58
C PRO A 642 -41.45 15.55 5.25
N ALA A 643 -41.99 16.14 4.15
CA ALA A 643 -43.29 15.80 3.59
C ALA A 643 -43.41 14.30 3.19
N GLN A 644 -42.32 13.74 2.72
CA GLN A 644 -42.20 12.33 2.33
C GLN A 644 -40.88 11.77 2.85
N GLY A 645 -40.87 10.55 3.37
CA GLY A 645 -39.69 9.86 3.91
C GLY A 645 -39.67 9.85 5.45
N ALA A 646 -38.64 9.20 6.01
CA ALA A 646 -38.48 9.09 7.46
C ALA A 646 -37.91 10.38 8.07
N PRO A 647 -38.30 10.73 9.31
CA PRO A 647 -37.70 11.84 10.04
C PRO A 647 -36.20 11.61 10.28
N ARG A 648 -35.41 12.69 10.21
CA ARG A 648 -33.99 12.69 10.57
C ARG A 648 -33.84 13.35 11.93
N ARG A 649 -33.11 12.71 12.85
CA ARG A 649 -32.89 13.19 14.21
C ARG A 649 -31.39 13.32 14.51
N TRP A 650 -31.04 14.39 15.21
CA TRP A 650 -29.72 14.66 15.73
C TRP A 650 -29.81 14.93 17.23
N GLU A 651 -29.10 14.10 18.00
CA GLU A 651 -28.91 14.22 19.45
C GLU A 651 -27.42 14.51 19.70
N PHE A 652 -27.10 15.40 20.60
CA PHE A 652 -25.73 15.84 20.84
C PHE A 652 -25.18 15.37 22.17
#